data_f0cac5967cb90245d953ffb4293cf7bc
#
_entry.id   f0cac5967cb90245d953ffb4293cf7bc
#
_cell.length_a   1.000
_cell.length_b   1.000
_cell.length_c   1.000
_cell.angle_alpha   90.00
_cell.angle_beta   90.00
_cell.angle_gamma   90.00
#
_symmetry.space_group_name_H-M   'P 1'
#
loop_
_entity.id
_entity.type
_entity.pdbx_description
1 polymer ?
#
loop_
_entity_poly.entity_id
_entity_poly.type
_entity_poly.pdbx_seq_one_letter_code
_entity_poly.pdbx_strand_id
1 'polypeptide(L)'
;MDILVLDLETTVERIEGRIDNSPKNPRNKCVSGYWGWLGDDTVDHVKKAVWYHKDYNGCDPTDELRADLLSADMMLCHNTKFDAEWLLEMGFTLPPLVFDTMIVEYLLAKGQRRPLSLKESAIRRKVKSLKKSELIDDMFREGIDFSEMPLDVVNEYAEADVKACGELYLAQLPILEREHNQSLKKVIPFMHEMLLFLCEIEMNGVKVDLDVLEEVEHQFQAEKDILEKRLNEIVESVMGDRPINLNSGADMTRVIYSRELISREAHQQTFNIGTNEAGKSLRPPYMSSSQFIDAVRVTTRIVHKTTAIQCPDCSGKGSTQKFKVKTQIKRGKKYRVQTDEPYKNRTKCKTCVGIGAIYQSTGVAAGLRMSPSSPYDASINGFKTDKETIKGLILQAERKKNDVAVEFLTKISRLNALSTYLDSFVAGIQRGTRNSGFLHANFNQCVASTGRLSSGGGMSINLQNQPKRGFPVRKCFISRFENGTWIESDYSGLEFRTACELSRDSQGLADILEGKDIHRQTASIVEQKPADQVTKDERQRAKAQTFLPLFGGTGNGQPAHIKAYFDKFYGIYEGIHGWHQSLMTGTLKNGTVETPSGRQYFWPNVERTKNGRVTRATQILNYPVQGFSADLVQLACIRAFRLFKQANLRSKLTLTVHDSICVDTHPDEIEQVKSILTEAMTGVGEEAEERFGYKLVVPLDIEISGGPNWLEQQEYA
;
A
#
# COMPACT_ATOMS: atom_id res chain seq x y z
N MET A 1 -33.79 11.21 16.05
CA MET A 1 -32.42 11.46 15.54
C MET A 1 -32.57 12.03 14.16
N ASP A 2 -32.23 13.29 14.03
CA ASP A 2 -32.37 14.03 12.78
C ASP A 2 -31.10 13.81 11.95
N ILE A 3 -31.22 13.05 10.84
CA ILE A 3 -30.12 12.62 10.01
C ILE A 3 -30.08 13.45 8.73
N LEU A 4 -28.98 14.18 8.53
CA LEU A 4 -28.74 14.95 7.32
C LEU A 4 -27.88 14.14 6.36
N VAL A 5 -28.42 13.78 5.20
CA VAL A 5 -27.69 13.12 4.12
C VAL A 5 -27.07 14.17 3.23
N LEU A 6 -25.78 14.05 2.91
CA LEU A 6 -25.04 15.07 2.17
C LEU A 6 -24.06 14.45 1.16
N ASP A 7 -23.83 15.16 0.07
CA ASP A 7 -22.83 14.86 -0.95
C ASP A 7 -22.29 16.15 -1.57
N LEU A 8 -20.97 16.23 -1.80
CA LEU A 8 -20.29 17.40 -2.34
C LEU A 8 -19.60 17.06 -3.67
N GLU A 9 -19.80 17.95 -4.66
CA GLU A 9 -19.09 17.86 -5.93
C GLU A 9 -17.97 18.90 -6.00
N THR A 10 -16.80 18.48 -6.51
CA THR A 10 -15.58 19.30 -6.49
C THR A 10 -14.87 19.31 -7.82
N THR A 11 -14.05 20.32 -8.05
CA THR A 11 -13.06 20.28 -9.12
C THR A 11 -11.95 19.31 -8.78
N VAL A 12 -11.23 18.87 -9.80
CA VAL A 12 -10.06 18.00 -9.64
C VAL A 12 -8.89 18.53 -10.48
N GLU A 13 -7.72 18.66 -9.87
CA GLU A 13 -6.51 18.95 -10.61
C GLU A 13 -5.83 17.65 -11.05
N ARG A 14 -5.44 17.56 -12.33
CA ARG A 14 -4.72 16.39 -12.87
C ARG A 14 -3.26 16.72 -13.07
N ILE A 15 -2.37 15.98 -12.38
CA ILE A 15 -0.93 16.22 -12.40
C ILE A 15 -0.22 14.90 -12.65
N GLU A 16 0.52 14.85 -13.75
CA GLU A 16 1.27 13.63 -14.14
C GLU A 16 0.40 12.36 -14.13
N GLY A 17 -0.87 12.49 -14.55
CA GLY A 17 -1.84 11.40 -14.59
C GLY A 17 -2.44 11.01 -13.22
N ARG A 18 -2.12 11.74 -12.16
CA ARG A 18 -2.73 11.59 -10.83
C ARG A 18 -3.83 12.62 -10.62
N ILE A 19 -4.81 12.28 -9.81
CA ILE A 19 -5.91 13.16 -9.43
C ILE A 19 -5.60 13.77 -8.06
N ASP A 20 -5.71 15.09 -7.98
CA ASP A 20 -5.71 15.85 -6.73
C ASP A 20 -7.09 16.48 -6.55
N ASN A 21 -7.84 16.00 -5.58
CA ASN A 21 -9.14 16.52 -5.18
C ASN A 21 -9.16 17.00 -3.72
N SER A 22 -7.96 17.24 -3.15
CA SER A 22 -7.80 17.70 -1.79
C SER A 22 -8.32 19.13 -1.63
N PRO A 23 -9.05 19.45 -0.54
CA PRO A 23 -9.41 20.83 -0.20
C PRO A 23 -8.19 21.70 0.13
N LYS A 24 -7.05 21.11 0.48
CA LYS A 24 -5.79 21.82 0.74
C LYS A 24 -5.06 22.27 -0.52
N ASN A 25 -5.49 21.83 -1.69
CA ASN A 25 -5.01 22.38 -2.95
C ASN A 25 -5.79 23.68 -3.28
N PRO A 26 -5.16 24.87 -3.29
CA PRO A 26 -5.86 26.14 -3.50
C PRO A 26 -6.50 26.28 -4.90
N ARG A 27 -6.14 25.41 -5.84
CA ARG A 27 -6.74 25.36 -7.18
C ARG A 27 -8.03 24.58 -7.23
N ASN A 28 -8.24 23.66 -6.29
CA ASN A 28 -9.49 22.94 -6.19
C ASN A 28 -10.58 23.81 -5.57
N LYS A 29 -11.81 23.61 -6.00
CA LYS A 29 -13.00 24.33 -5.52
C LYS A 29 -14.11 23.34 -5.24
N CYS A 30 -14.88 23.60 -4.21
CA CYS A 30 -16.18 22.96 -4.03
C CYS A 30 -17.13 23.56 -5.09
N VAL A 31 -17.63 22.71 -5.95
CA VAL A 31 -18.52 23.12 -7.08
C VAL A 31 -19.92 23.34 -6.55
N SER A 32 -20.47 22.33 -5.90
CA SER A 32 -21.82 22.33 -5.38
C SER A 32 -21.97 21.34 -4.22
N GLY A 33 -22.99 21.56 -3.42
CA GLY A 33 -23.40 20.64 -2.35
C GLY A 33 -24.88 20.33 -2.44
N TYR A 34 -25.22 19.10 -2.09
CA TYR A 34 -26.56 18.56 -2.10
C TYR A 34 -26.84 17.90 -0.77
N TRP A 35 -27.99 18.22 -0.15
CA TRP A 35 -28.31 17.65 1.15
C TRP A 35 -29.81 17.58 1.38
N GLY A 36 -30.22 16.72 2.28
CA GLY A 36 -31.62 16.59 2.66
C GLY A 36 -31.79 15.71 3.91
N TRP A 37 -32.93 15.83 4.52
CA TRP A 37 -33.27 15.06 5.71
C TRP A 37 -33.70 13.65 5.33
N LEU A 38 -33.18 12.64 6.07
CA LEU A 38 -33.56 11.26 5.85
C LEU A 38 -34.99 11.01 6.35
N GLY A 39 -35.84 10.59 5.43
CA GLY A 39 -37.20 10.11 5.73
C GLY A 39 -37.26 8.60 5.97
N ASP A 40 -38.47 8.04 6.02
CA ASP A 40 -38.68 6.63 6.32
C ASP A 40 -38.11 5.67 5.22
N ASP A 41 -38.23 6.07 3.97
CA ASP A 41 -37.82 5.23 2.82
C ASP A 41 -36.68 5.82 2.00
N THR A 42 -36.52 7.14 1.99
CA THR A 42 -35.51 7.86 1.20
C THR A 42 -35.31 9.28 1.75
N VAL A 43 -34.55 10.11 1.05
CA VAL A 43 -34.44 11.54 1.26
C VAL A 43 -35.58 12.23 0.48
N ASP A 44 -36.55 12.84 1.21
CA ASP A 44 -37.77 13.34 0.59
C ASP A 44 -37.56 14.57 -0.26
N HIS A 45 -36.75 15.51 0.20
CA HIS A 45 -36.43 16.76 -0.47
C HIS A 45 -34.93 17.04 -0.43
N VAL A 46 -34.29 17.10 -1.59
CA VAL A 46 -32.86 17.42 -1.69
C VAL A 46 -32.72 18.92 -1.99
N LYS A 47 -32.09 19.63 -1.07
CA LYS A 47 -31.64 21.01 -1.21
C LYS A 47 -30.31 21.04 -1.92
N LYS A 48 -29.93 22.19 -2.47
CA LYS A 48 -28.64 22.37 -3.14
C LYS A 48 -28.10 23.78 -2.96
N ALA A 49 -26.79 23.90 -3.07
CA ALA A 49 -26.08 25.15 -3.25
C ALA A 49 -24.99 25.00 -4.32
N VAL A 50 -24.79 26.00 -5.14
CA VAL A 50 -23.73 26.06 -6.16
C VAL A 50 -22.77 27.19 -5.80
N TRP A 51 -21.49 26.88 -5.68
CA TRP A 51 -20.47 27.84 -5.27
C TRP A 51 -19.47 28.14 -6.40
N TYR A 52 -19.21 27.19 -7.27
CA TYR A 52 -18.25 27.35 -8.35
C TYR A 52 -18.64 26.52 -9.59
N HIS A 53 -19.13 27.18 -10.64
CA HIS A 53 -19.54 26.50 -11.89
C HIS A 53 -19.50 27.47 -13.07
N LYS A 54 -19.10 27.01 -14.27
CA LYS A 54 -18.97 27.86 -15.46
C LYS A 54 -20.28 28.56 -15.89
N ASP A 55 -21.42 27.89 -15.73
CA ASP A 55 -22.73 28.39 -16.12
C ASP A 55 -23.44 29.13 -14.98
N TYR A 56 -22.76 29.38 -13.86
CA TYR A 56 -23.32 30.00 -12.67
C TYR A 56 -22.45 31.17 -12.18
N ASN A 57 -22.91 32.40 -12.40
CA ASN A 57 -22.18 33.63 -12.08
C ASN A 57 -22.39 34.12 -10.63
N GLY A 58 -23.09 33.37 -9.82
CA GLY A 58 -23.37 33.67 -8.40
C GLY A 58 -22.55 32.79 -7.47
N CYS A 59 -22.82 32.98 -6.18
CA CYS A 59 -22.42 32.05 -5.13
C CYS A 59 -23.63 31.92 -4.21
N ASP A 60 -24.16 30.71 -4.09
CA ASP A 60 -25.32 30.48 -3.22
C ASP A 60 -24.93 30.70 -1.75
N PRO A 61 -25.85 31.27 -0.94
CA PRO A 61 -25.60 31.44 0.48
C PRO A 61 -25.38 30.08 1.15
N THR A 62 -24.40 30.02 2.03
CA THR A 62 -24.10 28.81 2.82
C THR A 62 -24.93 28.72 4.10
N ASP A 63 -25.78 29.73 4.39
CA ASP A 63 -26.48 29.85 5.68
C ASP A 63 -27.47 28.73 5.93
N GLU A 64 -28.19 28.28 4.90
CA GLU A 64 -29.12 27.17 5.01
C GLU A 64 -28.42 25.85 5.33
N LEU A 65 -27.37 25.54 4.60
CA LEU A 65 -26.54 24.33 4.88
C LEU A 65 -25.93 24.40 6.28
N ARG A 66 -25.47 25.60 6.69
CA ARG A 66 -24.86 25.81 8.01
C ARG A 66 -25.93 25.59 9.11
N ALA A 67 -27.13 26.09 8.94
CA ALA A 67 -28.22 25.90 9.88
C ALA A 67 -28.63 24.41 9.97
N ASP A 68 -28.76 23.74 8.83
CA ASP A 68 -29.12 22.33 8.78
C ASP A 68 -28.04 21.44 9.43
N LEU A 69 -26.72 21.68 9.16
CA LEU A 69 -25.65 20.97 9.81
C LEU A 69 -25.61 21.18 11.33
N LEU A 70 -25.86 22.40 11.81
CA LEU A 70 -25.90 22.70 13.25
C LEU A 70 -27.10 22.08 13.96
N SER A 71 -28.22 21.85 13.26
CA SER A 71 -29.42 21.23 13.81
C SER A 71 -29.44 19.72 13.70
N ALA A 72 -28.59 19.13 12.86
CA ALA A 72 -28.54 17.69 12.67
C ALA A 72 -27.87 16.97 13.84
N ASP A 73 -28.46 15.85 14.27
CA ASP A 73 -27.82 14.92 15.20
C ASP A 73 -26.66 14.16 14.54
N MET A 74 -26.83 13.85 13.24
CA MET A 74 -25.87 13.04 12.49
C MET A 74 -25.80 13.46 11.01
N MET A 75 -24.58 13.55 10.48
CA MET A 75 -24.29 13.66 9.04
C MET A 75 -24.02 12.28 8.44
N LEU A 76 -24.69 11.97 7.35
CA LEU A 76 -24.63 10.70 6.63
C LEU A 76 -24.12 10.93 5.21
N CYS A 77 -22.97 10.33 4.86
CA CYS A 77 -22.43 10.36 3.51
C CYS A 77 -21.94 8.97 3.07
N HIS A 78 -21.47 8.89 1.84
CA HIS A 78 -20.71 7.71 1.34
C HIS A 78 -19.27 8.11 1.05
N ASN A 79 -18.30 7.64 1.83
CA ASN A 79 -16.94 8.14 1.93
C ASN A 79 -16.87 9.50 2.65
N THR A 80 -17.54 9.56 3.76
CA THR A 80 -17.78 10.75 4.60
C THR A 80 -16.53 11.57 4.91
N LYS A 81 -15.35 10.96 4.95
CA LYS A 81 -14.09 11.67 5.17
C LYS A 81 -13.87 12.77 4.13
N PHE A 82 -14.16 12.50 2.87
CA PHE A 82 -14.02 13.46 1.77
C PHE A 82 -14.91 14.70 2.00
N ASP A 83 -16.17 14.48 2.26
CA ASP A 83 -17.13 15.58 2.48
C ASP A 83 -16.81 16.36 3.76
N ALA A 84 -16.42 15.66 4.82
CA ALA A 84 -16.04 16.26 6.09
C ALA A 84 -14.82 17.19 5.95
N GLU A 85 -13.78 16.78 5.20
CA GLU A 85 -12.60 17.62 4.96
C GLU A 85 -12.93 18.89 4.17
N TRP A 86 -13.80 18.79 3.16
CA TRP A 86 -14.25 19.95 2.40
C TRP A 86 -15.11 20.90 3.26
N LEU A 87 -16.04 20.36 4.02
CA LEU A 87 -16.86 21.17 4.93
C LEU A 87 -16.00 21.91 5.98
N LEU A 88 -15.03 21.21 6.58
CA LEU A 88 -14.10 21.82 7.53
C LEU A 88 -13.24 22.92 6.90
N GLU A 89 -12.74 22.72 5.66
CA GLU A 89 -11.98 23.74 4.93
C GLU A 89 -12.83 24.95 4.58
N MET A 90 -14.12 24.76 4.27
CA MET A 90 -15.09 25.83 4.01
C MET A 90 -15.57 26.51 5.29
N GLY A 91 -15.11 26.09 6.48
CA GLY A 91 -15.47 26.70 7.78
C GLY A 91 -16.85 26.29 8.31
N PHE A 92 -17.36 25.14 7.90
CA PHE A 92 -18.54 24.55 8.51
C PHE A 92 -18.19 23.79 9.80
N THR A 93 -19.18 23.69 10.69
CA THR A 93 -19.13 22.83 11.86
C THR A 93 -19.86 21.54 11.55
N LEU A 94 -19.22 20.41 11.78
CA LEU A 94 -19.83 19.10 11.57
C LEU A 94 -20.83 18.79 12.72
N PRO A 95 -21.90 18.03 12.45
CA PRO A 95 -22.77 17.48 13.48
C PRO A 95 -22.01 16.61 14.50
N PRO A 96 -22.59 16.38 15.70
CA PRO A 96 -21.96 15.58 16.75
C PRO A 96 -21.59 14.17 16.30
N LEU A 97 -22.37 13.58 15.41
CA LEU A 97 -22.15 12.26 14.86
C LEU A 97 -21.96 12.33 13.34
N VAL A 98 -21.07 11.48 12.83
CA VAL A 98 -20.91 11.23 11.40
C VAL A 98 -21.13 9.75 11.13
N PHE A 99 -21.66 9.43 9.94
CA PHE A 99 -21.87 8.06 9.52
C PHE A 99 -21.46 7.87 8.06
N ASP A 100 -20.70 6.81 7.80
CA ASP A 100 -20.19 6.46 6.47
C ASP A 100 -20.74 5.10 6.05
N THR A 101 -21.61 5.10 5.03
CA THR A 101 -22.15 3.87 4.47
C THR A 101 -21.09 2.97 3.84
N MET A 102 -19.95 3.52 3.39
CA MET A 102 -18.81 2.76 2.85
C MET A 102 -18.11 1.95 3.95
N ILE A 103 -17.92 2.53 5.14
CA ILE A 103 -17.37 1.82 6.31
C ILE A 103 -18.23 0.61 6.67
N VAL A 104 -19.56 0.77 6.65
CA VAL A 104 -20.48 -0.34 6.93
C VAL A 104 -20.38 -1.44 5.87
N GLU A 105 -20.34 -1.08 4.57
CA GLU A 105 -20.14 -2.07 3.50
C GLU A 105 -18.80 -2.81 3.64
N TYR A 106 -17.73 -2.11 4.04
CA TYR A 106 -16.45 -2.73 4.34
C TYR A 106 -16.54 -3.74 5.50
N LEU A 107 -17.19 -3.39 6.60
CA LEU A 107 -17.38 -4.29 7.75
C LEU A 107 -18.25 -5.50 7.39
N LEU A 108 -19.33 -5.29 6.64
CA LEU A 108 -20.20 -6.37 6.12
C LEU A 108 -19.49 -7.27 5.10
N ALA A 109 -18.38 -6.84 4.52
CA ALA A 109 -17.52 -7.70 3.69
C ALA A 109 -16.67 -8.69 4.51
N LYS A 110 -16.53 -8.49 5.84
CA LYS A 110 -15.88 -9.41 6.77
C LYS A 110 -14.47 -9.83 6.31
N GLY A 111 -13.63 -8.83 5.99
CA GLY A 111 -12.25 -9.05 5.51
C GLY A 111 -12.13 -9.51 4.06
N GLN A 112 -13.23 -9.58 3.32
CA GLN A 112 -13.21 -9.88 1.90
C GLN A 112 -13.08 -8.61 1.07
N ARG A 113 -12.28 -8.64 0.02
CA ARG A 113 -12.17 -7.52 -0.91
C ARG A 113 -13.39 -7.47 -1.82
N ARG A 114 -14.11 -6.35 -1.76
CA ARG A 114 -15.26 -6.04 -2.63
C ARG A 114 -15.15 -4.58 -3.08
N PRO A 115 -15.68 -4.23 -4.25
CA PRO A 115 -15.86 -2.83 -4.62
C PRO A 115 -16.80 -2.15 -3.62
N LEU A 116 -16.41 -0.96 -3.15
CA LEU A 116 -17.11 -0.23 -2.08
C LEU A 116 -17.68 1.11 -2.54
N SER A 117 -17.56 1.50 -3.84
CA SER A 117 -18.18 2.73 -4.34
C SER A 117 -19.69 2.73 -4.07
N LEU A 118 -20.29 3.92 -4.00
CA LEU A 118 -21.74 4.06 -3.82
C LEU A 118 -22.51 3.24 -4.87
N LYS A 119 -22.13 3.35 -6.13
CA LYS A 119 -22.70 2.60 -7.25
C LYS A 119 -22.70 1.07 -7.01
N GLU A 120 -21.55 0.49 -6.67
CA GLU A 120 -21.42 -0.95 -6.43
C GLU A 120 -22.17 -1.41 -5.17
N SER A 121 -22.14 -0.59 -4.13
CA SER A 121 -22.85 -0.84 -2.87
C SER A 121 -24.34 -0.76 -3.04
N ALA A 122 -24.85 0.26 -3.74
CA ALA A 122 -26.25 0.43 -4.07
C ALA A 122 -26.80 -0.72 -4.94
N ILE A 123 -26.07 -1.15 -5.96
CA ILE A 123 -26.44 -2.33 -6.77
C ILE A 123 -26.54 -3.57 -5.87
N ARG A 124 -25.56 -3.80 -5.00
CA ARG A 124 -25.53 -4.95 -4.08
C ARG A 124 -26.70 -4.95 -3.12
N ARG A 125 -27.14 -3.78 -2.67
CA ARG A 125 -28.26 -3.59 -1.73
C ARG A 125 -29.59 -3.36 -2.43
N LYS A 126 -29.63 -3.31 -3.75
CA LYS A 126 -30.84 -3.09 -4.58
C LYS A 126 -31.50 -1.74 -4.30
N VAL A 127 -30.69 -0.71 -4.11
CA VAL A 127 -31.12 0.66 -3.95
C VAL A 127 -31.82 1.14 -5.23
N LYS A 128 -32.92 1.89 -5.09
CA LYS A 128 -33.81 2.27 -6.21
C LYS A 128 -33.37 3.56 -6.90
N SER A 129 -32.94 4.55 -6.13
CA SER A 129 -32.62 5.89 -6.62
C SER A 129 -31.31 5.98 -7.40
N LEU A 130 -30.48 4.90 -7.41
CA LEU A 130 -29.23 4.90 -8.13
C LEU A 130 -29.48 5.11 -9.63
N LYS A 131 -28.97 6.20 -10.20
CA LYS A 131 -28.94 6.43 -11.63
C LYS A 131 -27.57 6.07 -12.20
N LYS A 132 -27.55 5.32 -13.30
CA LYS A 132 -26.32 5.10 -14.07
C LYS A 132 -26.10 6.32 -14.95
N SER A 133 -25.03 7.05 -14.72
CA SER A 133 -24.63 8.16 -15.57
C SER A 133 -23.40 7.78 -16.39
N GLU A 134 -23.63 7.09 -17.52
CA GLU A 134 -22.58 6.84 -18.53
C GLU A 134 -22.03 8.16 -19.08
N LEU A 135 -22.87 9.19 -19.15
CA LEU A 135 -22.50 10.52 -19.61
C LEU A 135 -21.45 11.19 -18.72
N ILE A 136 -21.61 11.12 -17.40
CA ILE A 136 -20.63 11.67 -16.43
C ILE A 136 -19.31 10.88 -16.49
N ASP A 137 -19.39 9.54 -16.53
CA ASP A 137 -18.20 8.68 -16.68
C ASP A 137 -17.42 9.04 -17.97
N ASP A 138 -18.10 9.34 -19.09
CA ASP A 138 -17.47 9.71 -20.34
C ASP A 138 -16.87 11.13 -20.28
N MET A 139 -17.57 12.11 -19.71
CA MET A 139 -17.04 13.45 -19.49
C MET A 139 -15.78 13.45 -18.64
N PHE A 140 -15.73 12.67 -17.55
CA PHE A 140 -14.51 12.50 -16.75
C PHE A 140 -13.36 11.87 -17.53
N ARG A 141 -13.61 10.91 -18.44
CA ARG A 141 -12.58 10.34 -19.32
C ARG A 141 -12.03 11.37 -20.30
N GLU A 142 -12.87 12.31 -20.74
CA GLU A 142 -12.46 13.44 -21.58
C GLU A 142 -11.74 14.55 -20.80
N GLY A 143 -11.66 14.44 -19.48
CA GLY A 143 -10.97 15.40 -18.62
C GLY A 143 -11.84 16.55 -18.15
N ILE A 144 -13.14 16.49 -18.37
CA ILE A 144 -14.14 17.48 -17.95
C ILE A 144 -14.53 17.18 -16.50
N ASP A 145 -14.42 18.14 -15.60
CA ASP A 145 -14.87 18.01 -14.21
C ASP A 145 -16.25 18.64 -13.97
N PHE A 146 -16.78 18.49 -12.76
CA PHE A 146 -18.12 18.97 -12.42
C PHE A 146 -18.35 20.47 -12.63
N SER A 147 -17.30 21.29 -12.55
CA SER A 147 -17.44 22.74 -12.79
C SER A 147 -17.66 23.09 -14.27
N GLU A 148 -17.29 22.19 -15.16
CA GLU A 148 -17.37 22.34 -16.61
C GLU A 148 -18.49 21.51 -17.27
N MET A 149 -19.14 20.59 -16.52
CA MET A 149 -20.28 19.80 -16.99
C MET A 149 -21.55 20.68 -17.09
N PRO A 150 -22.57 20.32 -17.87
CA PRO A 150 -23.88 21.00 -17.81
C PRO A 150 -24.47 20.90 -16.39
N LEU A 151 -24.89 22.03 -15.82
CA LEU A 151 -25.32 22.11 -14.41
C LEU A 151 -26.58 21.25 -14.12
N ASP A 152 -27.46 21.11 -15.06
CA ASP A 152 -28.65 20.23 -14.95
C ASP A 152 -28.26 18.76 -14.83
N VAL A 153 -27.23 18.32 -15.56
CA VAL A 153 -26.68 16.96 -15.49
C VAL A 153 -26.03 16.72 -14.12
N VAL A 154 -25.24 17.69 -13.61
CA VAL A 154 -24.64 17.62 -12.27
C VAL A 154 -25.73 17.54 -11.19
N ASN A 155 -26.73 18.41 -11.28
CA ASN A 155 -27.84 18.41 -10.32
C ASN A 155 -28.58 17.06 -10.28
N GLU A 156 -28.94 16.51 -11.45
CA GLU A 156 -29.65 15.24 -11.51
C GLU A 156 -28.85 14.08 -10.95
N TYR A 157 -27.54 14.09 -11.20
CA TYR A 157 -26.60 13.07 -10.71
C TYR A 157 -26.45 13.14 -9.19
N ALA A 158 -26.09 14.30 -8.65
CA ALA A 158 -25.81 14.47 -7.22
C ALA A 158 -27.06 14.34 -6.34
N GLU A 159 -28.23 14.82 -6.81
CA GLU A 159 -29.50 14.54 -6.14
C GLU A 159 -29.80 13.03 -6.04
N ALA A 160 -29.48 12.27 -7.10
CA ALA A 160 -29.64 10.82 -7.10
C ALA A 160 -28.66 10.14 -6.13
N ASP A 161 -27.42 10.63 -6.01
CA ASP A 161 -26.42 10.08 -5.11
C ASP A 161 -26.77 10.33 -3.63
N VAL A 162 -27.29 11.52 -3.26
CA VAL A 162 -27.83 11.80 -1.92
C VAL A 162 -28.97 10.83 -1.58
N LYS A 163 -29.95 10.64 -2.48
CA LYS A 163 -31.05 9.69 -2.26
C LYS A 163 -30.54 8.25 -2.15
N ALA A 164 -29.63 7.84 -3.04
CA ALA A 164 -29.03 6.51 -3.03
C ALA A 164 -28.23 6.25 -1.74
N CYS A 165 -27.53 7.26 -1.20
CA CYS A 165 -26.83 7.17 0.07
C CYS A 165 -27.81 6.94 1.24
N GLY A 166 -28.89 7.69 1.34
CA GLY A 166 -29.93 7.51 2.35
C GLY A 166 -30.59 6.12 2.26
N GLU A 167 -31.00 5.70 1.06
CA GLU A 167 -31.57 4.36 0.84
C GLU A 167 -30.57 3.24 1.16
N LEU A 168 -29.28 3.43 0.88
CA LEU A 168 -28.23 2.47 1.22
C LEU A 168 -28.11 2.31 2.74
N TYR A 169 -28.13 3.40 3.48
CA TYR A 169 -28.14 3.37 4.95
C TYR A 169 -29.35 2.57 5.47
N LEU A 170 -30.56 2.91 5.01
CA LEU A 170 -31.78 2.19 5.40
C LEU A 170 -31.72 0.70 5.05
N ALA A 171 -31.12 0.34 3.91
CA ALA A 171 -30.91 -1.07 3.51
C ALA A 171 -29.87 -1.79 4.37
N GLN A 172 -28.92 -1.08 4.97
CA GLN A 172 -27.90 -1.66 5.84
C GLN A 172 -28.44 -1.99 7.24
N LEU A 173 -29.33 -1.18 7.78
CA LEU A 173 -29.86 -1.35 9.14
C LEU A 173 -30.41 -2.77 9.39
N PRO A 174 -31.35 -3.32 8.61
CA PRO A 174 -31.90 -4.67 8.85
C PRO A 174 -30.85 -5.77 8.67
N ILE A 175 -29.76 -5.51 7.95
CA ILE A 175 -28.65 -6.47 7.81
C ILE A 175 -27.80 -6.48 9.08
N LEU A 176 -27.57 -5.32 9.68
CA LEU A 176 -26.85 -5.19 10.95
C LEU A 176 -27.64 -5.80 12.11
N GLU A 177 -28.99 -5.82 12.03
CA GLU A 177 -29.84 -6.44 13.05
C GLU A 177 -29.80 -7.97 13.04
N ARG A 178 -29.27 -8.61 11.99
CA ARG A 178 -29.14 -10.07 11.95
C ARG A 178 -28.19 -10.56 13.04
N GLU A 179 -28.56 -11.65 13.71
CA GLU A 179 -27.81 -12.24 14.84
C GLU A 179 -26.30 -12.34 14.56
N HIS A 180 -25.91 -12.84 13.40
CA HIS A 180 -24.50 -13.03 13.01
C HIS A 180 -23.76 -11.75 12.65
N ASN A 181 -24.39 -10.57 12.74
CA ASN A 181 -23.78 -9.26 12.49
C ASN A 181 -23.85 -8.35 13.73
N GLN A 182 -24.47 -8.79 14.83
CA GLN A 182 -24.67 -7.95 16.01
C GLN A 182 -23.36 -7.39 16.58
N SER A 183 -22.28 -8.16 16.53
CA SER A 183 -20.96 -7.72 17.01
C SER A 183 -20.42 -6.53 16.22
N LEU A 184 -20.76 -6.39 14.92
CA LEU A 184 -20.33 -5.26 14.11
C LEU A 184 -20.83 -3.91 14.66
N LYS A 185 -21.93 -3.89 15.41
CA LYS A 185 -22.44 -2.68 16.06
C LYS A 185 -21.49 -2.08 17.08
N LYS A 186 -20.57 -2.88 17.63
CA LYS A 186 -19.52 -2.41 18.54
C LYS A 186 -18.39 -1.65 17.78
N VAL A 187 -18.08 -2.12 16.58
CA VAL A 187 -16.97 -1.60 15.76
C VAL A 187 -17.35 -0.34 14.98
N ILE A 188 -18.61 -0.24 14.54
CA ILE A 188 -19.09 0.85 13.70
C ILE A 188 -18.88 2.23 14.34
N PRO A 189 -19.30 2.50 15.60
CA PRO A 189 -19.18 3.84 16.17
C PRO A 189 -17.74 4.34 16.24
N PHE A 190 -16.81 3.49 16.72
CA PHE A 190 -15.44 3.95 16.87
C PHE A 190 -14.74 4.14 15.52
N MET A 191 -15.10 3.40 14.46
CA MET A 191 -14.57 3.65 13.13
C MET A 191 -15.03 5.00 12.56
N HIS A 192 -16.23 5.45 12.90
CA HIS A 192 -16.70 6.79 12.53
C HIS A 192 -16.00 7.88 13.35
N GLU A 193 -15.77 7.69 14.64
CA GLU A 193 -14.93 8.61 15.43
C GLU A 193 -13.50 8.67 14.92
N MET A 194 -12.92 7.52 14.52
CA MET A 194 -11.59 7.46 13.91
C MET A 194 -11.51 8.24 12.60
N LEU A 195 -12.60 8.29 11.83
CA LEU A 195 -12.70 9.11 10.62
C LEU A 195 -12.42 10.59 10.93
N LEU A 196 -12.99 11.13 12.01
CA LEU A 196 -12.75 12.52 12.43
C LEU A 196 -11.31 12.78 12.86
N PHE A 197 -10.66 11.81 13.52
CA PHE A 197 -9.22 11.89 13.78
C PHE A 197 -8.41 11.92 12.47
N LEU A 198 -8.79 11.11 11.48
CA LEU A 198 -8.11 11.10 10.18
C LEU A 198 -8.26 12.43 9.45
N CYS A 199 -9.46 13.04 9.45
CA CYS A 199 -9.65 14.39 8.93
C CYS A 199 -8.69 15.39 9.62
N GLU A 200 -8.58 15.34 10.96
CA GLU A 200 -7.68 16.24 11.71
C GLU A 200 -6.22 16.10 11.25
N ILE A 201 -5.67 14.87 11.24
CA ILE A 201 -4.25 14.68 10.88
C ILE A 201 -3.97 14.96 9.40
N GLU A 202 -4.91 14.65 8.50
CA GLU A 202 -4.79 14.91 7.08
C GLU A 202 -4.87 16.42 6.79
N MET A 203 -5.76 17.14 7.46
CA MET A 203 -5.88 18.60 7.36
C MET A 203 -4.67 19.31 7.97
N ASN A 204 -4.13 18.82 9.08
CA ASN A 204 -2.92 19.38 9.70
C ASN A 204 -1.69 19.24 8.80
N GLY A 205 -1.54 18.10 8.11
CA GLY A 205 -0.38 17.79 7.28
C GLY A 205 0.94 17.79 8.05
N VAL A 206 2.01 17.49 7.35
CA VAL A 206 3.39 17.41 7.86
C VAL A 206 4.24 18.44 7.13
N LYS A 207 4.95 19.30 7.87
CA LYS A 207 5.89 20.27 7.27
C LYS A 207 7.12 19.55 6.73
N VAL A 208 7.51 19.93 5.52
CA VAL A 208 8.69 19.37 4.84
C VAL A 208 9.74 20.45 4.64
N ASP A 209 10.97 20.14 5.03
CA ASP A 209 12.15 20.92 4.67
C ASP A 209 12.58 20.51 3.26
N LEU A 210 12.33 21.40 2.30
CA LEU A 210 12.61 21.15 0.88
C LEU A 210 14.10 21.21 0.56
N ASP A 211 14.89 21.97 1.30
CA ASP A 211 16.33 22.07 1.11
C ASP A 211 16.99 20.74 1.53
N VAL A 212 16.60 20.20 2.67
CA VAL A 212 17.04 18.86 3.12
C VAL A 212 16.58 17.77 2.15
N LEU A 213 15.37 17.88 1.59
CA LEU A 213 14.87 16.91 0.61
C LEU A 213 15.72 16.94 -0.68
N GLU A 214 16.09 18.12 -1.17
CA GLU A 214 16.95 18.30 -2.35
C GLU A 214 18.36 17.76 -2.10
N GLU A 215 18.92 17.99 -0.91
CA GLU A 215 20.23 17.42 -0.50
C GLU A 215 20.19 15.88 -0.55
N VAL A 216 19.14 15.28 0.01
CA VAL A 216 18.94 13.82 0.01
C VAL A 216 18.75 13.30 -1.42
N GLU A 217 18.01 14.00 -2.27
CA GLU A 217 17.84 13.66 -3.70
C GLU A 217 19.19 13.63 -4.43
N HIS A 218 19.99 14.70 -4.29
CA HIS A 218 21.31 14.79 -4.91
C HIS A 218 22.24 13.66 -4.45
N GLN A 219 22.24 13.35 -3.15
CA GLN A 219 23.02 12.25 -2.59
C GLN A 219 22.62 10.91 -3.21
N PHE A 220 21.31 10.64 -3.32
CA PHE A 220 20.82 9.38 -3.89
C PHE A 220 21.05 9.29 -5.40
N GLN A 221 20.92 10.39 -6.12
CA GLN A 221 21.22 10.42 -7.55
C GLN A 221 22.69 10.15 -7.81
N ALA A 222 23.60 10.76 -7.05
CA ALA A 222 25.03 10.49 -7.17
C ALA A 222 25.39 9.03 -6.87
N GLU A 223 24.79 8.43 -5.83
CA GLU A 223 24.97 7.00 -5.53
C GLU A 223 24.43 6.12 -6.68
N LYS A 224 23.27 6.46 -7.23
CA LYS A 224 22.64 5.76 -8.36
C LYS A 224 23.54 5.75 -9.57
N ASP A 225 24.13 6.90 -9.95
CA ASP A 225 25.01 7.04 -11.10
C ASP A 225 26.27 6.19 -10.95
N ILE A 226 26.86 6.16 -9.75
CA ILE A 226 28.01 5.29 -9.43
C ILE A 226 27.65 3.81 -9.57
N LEU A 227 26.49 3.41 -9.04
CA LEU A 227 26.03 2.02 -9.13
C LEU A 227 25.73 1.60 -10.56
N GLU A 228 25.03 2.46 -11.34
CA GLU A 228 24.74 2.19 -12.76
C GLU A 228 26.02 2.03 -13.58
N LYS A 229 27.00 2.90 -13.38
CA LYS A 229 28.30 2.78 -14.04
C LYS A 229 28.95 1.45 -13.72
N ARG A 230 29.05 1.09 -12.44
CA ARG A 230 29.69 -0.15 -12.01
C ARG A 230 28.94 -1.40 -12.50
N LEU A 231 27.61 -1.39 -12.46
CA LEU A 231 26.78 -2.48 -12.98
C LEU A 231 26.97 -2.67 -14.49
N ASN A 232 27.06 -1.58 -15.26
CA ASN A 232 27.32 -1.63 -16.69
C ASN A 232 28.71 -2.22 -17.01
N GLU A 233 29.78 -1.88 -16.25
CA GLU A 233 31.10 -2.49 -16.37
C GLU A 233 31.04 -4.01 -16.14
N ILE A 234 30.33 -4.47 -15.09
CA ILE A 234 30.12 -5.89 -14.82
C ILE A 234 29.35 -6.54 -15.97
N VAL A 235 28.27 -5.93 -16.43
CA VAL A 235 27.47 -6.43 -17.55
C VAL A 235 28.31 -6.60 -18.81
N GLU A 236 29.10 -5.59 -19.18
CA GLU A 236 29.99 -5.66 -20.34
C GLU A 236 30.96 -6.82 -20.19
N SER A 237 31.56 -7.01 -19.02
CA SER A 237 32.50 -8.11 -18.75
C SER A 237 31.86 -9.49 -18.89
N VAL A 238 30.58 -9.67 -18.50
CA VAL A 238 29.90 -10.97 -18.50
C VAL A 238 29.05 -11.24 -19.74
N MET A 239 28.56 -10.19 -20.44
CA MET A 239 27.67 -10.30 -21.59
C MET A 239 28.35 -9.97 -22.94
N GLY A 240 29.45 -9.22 -22.91
CA GLY A 240 30.09 -8.62 -24.09
C GLY A 240 29.36 -7.35 -24.53
N ASP A 241 29.48 -6.98 -25.80
CA ASP A 241 29.10 -5.64 -26.31
C ASP A 241 27.57 -5.41 -26.48
N ARG A 242 26.74 -6.42 -26.21
CA ARG A 242 25.30 -6.27 -26.35
C ARG A 242 24.75 -5.33 -25.27
N PRO A 243 24.01 -4.26 -25.65
CA PRO A 243 23.36 -3.40 -24.67
C PRO A 243 22.39 -4.16 -23.82
N ILE A 244 22.42 -3.92 -22.51
CA ILE A 244 21.54 -4.50 -21.50
C ILE A 244 20.81 -3.36 -20.79
N ASN A 245 19.51 -3.46 -20.72
CA ASN A 245 18.69 -2.55 -19.92
C ASN A 245 18.47 -3.15 -18.52
N LEU A 246 19.08 -2.53 -17.50
CA LEU A 246 19.00 -2.97 -16.10
C LEU A 246 17.56 -2.98 -15.55
N ASN A 247 16.65 -2.23 -16.16
CA ASN A 247 15.22 -2.18 -15.79
C ASN A 247 14.37 -3.22 -16.55
N SER A 248 14.96 -3.97 -17.49
CA SER A 248 14.26 -4.99 -18.27
C SER A 248 14.35 -6.36 -17.63
N GLY A 249 13.20 -6.95 -17.23
CA GLY A 249 13.17 -8.31 -16.68
C GLY A 249 13.71 -9.38 -17.64
N ALA A 250 13.56 -9.18 -18.98
CA ALA A 250 14.14 -10.07 -19.98
C ALA A 250 15.67 -9.97 -20.04
N ASP A 251 16.20 -8.75 -19.95
CA ASP A 251 17.65 -8.54 -19.92
C ASP A 251 18.26 -9.01 -18.59
N MET A 252 17.58 -8.77 -17.47
CA MET A 252 17.99 -9.32 -16.18
C MET A 252 17.99 -10.86 -16.18
N THR A 253 17.04 -11.50 -16.85
CA THR A 253 17.06 -12.96 -17.06
C THR A 253 18.32 -13.41 -17.82
N ARG A 254 18.74 -12.65 -18.84
CA ARG A 254 19.97 -12.94 -19.58
C ARG A 254 21.22 -12.77 -18.71
N VAL A 255 21.30 -11.69 -17.94
CA VAL A 255 22.47 -11.40 -17.11
C VAL A 255 22.58 -12.37 -15.93
N ILE A 256 21.52 -12.52 -15.17
CA ILE A 256 21.52 -13.26 -13.89
C ILE A 256 21.50 -14.78 -14.15
N TYR A 257 20.57 -15.24 -14.98
CA TYR A 257 20.35 -16.68 -15.20
C TYR A 257 21.05 -17.23 -16.43
N SER A 258 21.72 -16.36 -17.21
CA SER A 258 22.41 -16.74 -18.47
C SER A 258 21.47 -17.40 -19.48
N ARG A 259 20.20 -17.00 -19.47
CA ARG A 259 19.14 -17.60 -20.28
C ARG A 259 18.27 -16.54 -20.95
N GLU A 260 17.73 -16.89 -22.12
CA GLU A 260 16.68 -16.11 -22.78
C GLU A 260 15.54 -17.03 -23.20
N LEU A 261 14.34 -16.48 -23.27
CA LEU A 261 13.14 -17.23 -23.69
C LEU A 261 13.25 -17.62 -25.17
N ILE A 262 12.91 -18.87 -25.48
CA ILE A 262 12.75 -19.36 -26.86
C ILE A 262 11.41 -18.85 -27.39
N SER A 263 10.34 -19.05 -26.63
CA SER A 263 9.01 -18.54 -26.90
C SER A 263 8.36 -18.10 -25.58
N ARG A 264 7.85 -16.86 -25.55
CA ARG A 264 7.14 -16.32 -24.38
C ARG A 264 5.88 -17.12 -24.09
N GLU A 265 5.11 -17.46 -25.11
CA GLU A 265 3.87 -18.23 -25.00
C GLU A 265 4.10 -19.63 -24.45
N ALA A 266 5.08 -20.36 -25.01
CA ALA A 266 5.42 -21.68 -24.52
C ALA A 266 5.89 -21.65 -23.05
N HIS A 267 6.65 -20.61 -22.65
CA HIS A 267 7.10 -20.43 -21.29
C HIS A 267 5.92 -20.15 -20.33
N GLN A 268 5.01 -19.27 -20.73
CA GLN A 268 3.81 -18.95 -19.94
C GLN A 268 2.90 -20.17 -19.77
N GLN A 269 2.70 -20.94 -20.83
CA GLN A 269 1.91 -22.18 -20.77
C GLN A 269 2.57 -23.23 -19.88
N THR A 270 3.87 -23.47 -20.04
CA THR A 270 4.61 -24.47 -19.26
C THR A 270 4.57 -24.20 -17.77
N PHE A 271 4.73 -22.92 -17.37
CA PHE A 271 4.74 -22.49 -15.97
C PHE A 271 3.39 -21.96 -15.49
N ASN A 272 2.34 -21.99 -16.29
CA ASN A 272 0.99 -21.47 -15.96
C ASN A 272 1.05 -20.05 -15.40
N ILE A 273 1.69 -19.14 -16.15
CA ILE A 273 1.93 -17.75 -15.76
C ILE A 273 0.90 -16.86 -16.45
N GLY A 274 0.33 -15.91 -15.71
CA GLY A 274 -0.64 -14.94 -16.21
C GLY A 274 -1.78 -14.74 -15.23
N THR A 275 -2.88 -14.21 -15.72
CA THR A 275 -4.12 -14.02 -14.98
C THR A 275 -5.25 -14.79 -15.65
N ASN A 276 -6.18 -15.29 -14.87
CA ASN A 276 -7.42 -15.88 -15.39
C ASN A 276 -8.40 -14.78 -15.82
N GLU A 277 -9.55 -15.16 -16.38
CA GLU A 277 -10.62 -14.25 -16.83
C GLU A 277 -11.13 -13.31 -15.72
N ALA A 278 -11.03 -13.72 -14.46
CA ALA A 278 -11.37 -12.92 -13.30
C ALA A 278 -10.21 -12.02 -12.81
N GLY A 279 -9.12 -11.86 -13.59
CA GLY A 279 -7.95 -11.04 -13.25
C GLY A 279 -7.06 -11.63 -12.14
N LYS A 280 -7.30 -12.86 -11.69
CA LYS A 280 -6.52 -13.49 -10.63
C LYS A 280 -5.28 -14.17 -11.19
N SER A 281 -4.13 -13.92 -10.58
CA SER A 281 -2.87 -14.57 -10.95
C SER A 281 -2.97 -16.09 -10.92
N LEU A 282 -2.52 -16.72 -11.99
CA LEU A 282 -2.38 -18.15 -12.09
C LEU A 282 -1.23 -18.64 -11.18
N ARG A 283 -1.26 -19.92 -10.82
CA ARG A 283 -0.20 -20.53 -10.00
C ARG A 283 0.58 -21.54 -10.82
N PRO A 284 1.91 -21.52 -10.74
CA PRO A 284 2.72 -22.57 -11.34
C PRO A 284 2.33 -23.95 -10.83
N PRO A 285 2.36 -24.98 -11.69
CA PRO A 285 2.12 -26.36 -11.28
C PRO A 285 3.22 -26.86 -10.37
N TYR A 286 2.91 -27.85 -9.54
CA TYR A 286 3.94 -28.60 -8.83
C TYR A 286 4.80 -29.35 -9.85
N MET A 287 6.11 -29.21 -9.74
CA MET A 287 7.11 -29.94 -10.55
C MET A 287 8.15 -30.57 -9.63
N SER A 288 8.55 -31.80 -9.92
CA SER A 288 9.76 -32.36 -9.34
C SER A 288 10.99 -31.59 -9.85
N SER A 289 12.13 -31.70 -9.17
CA SER A 289 13.36 -31.02 -9.58
C SER A 289 13.78 -31.36 -11.02
N SER A 290 13.63 -32.61 -11.46
CA SER A 290 13.92 -33.04 -12.83
C SER A 290 12.97 -32.40 -13.84
N GLN A 291 11.66 -32.43 -13.58
CA GLN A 291 10.64 -31.82 -14.43
C GLN A 291 10.88 -30.31 -14.58
N PHE A 292 11.25 -29.65 -13.49
CA PHE A 292 11.53 -28.22 -13.51
C PHE A 292 12.78 -27.89 -14.37
N ILE A 293 13.87 -28.65 -14.21
CA ILE A 293 15.07 -28.49 -15.02
C ILE A 293 14.76 -28.67 -16.51
N ASP A 294 13.98 -29.69 -16.86
CA ASP A 294 13.59 -29.94 -18.24
C ASP A 294 12.67 -28.85 -18.78
N ALA A 295 11.71 -28.37 -18.01
CA ALA A 295 10.86 -27.23 -18.36
C ALA A 295 11.68 -25.96 -18.65
N VAL A 296 12.70 -25.68 -17.81
CA VAL A 296 13.64 -24.58 -18.03
C VAL A 296 14.43 -24.76 -19.34
N ARG A 297 14.90 -25.98 -19.65
CA ARG A 297 15.66 -26.27 -20.86
C ARG A 297 14.83 -26.12 -22.13
N VAL A 298 13.58 -26.59 -22.09
CA VAL A 298 12.68 -26.56 -23.27
C VAL A 298 12.21 -25.14 -23.56
N THR A 299 11.98 -24.31 -22.54
CA THR A 299 11.42 -22.96 -22.70
C THR A 299 12.48 -21.87 -22.86
N THR A 300 13.75 -22.16 -22.53
CA THR A 300 14.85 -21.17 -22.59
C THR A 300 16.09 -21.73 -23.26
N ARG A 301 16.91 -20.88 -23.85
CA ARG A 301 18.24 -21.21 -24.35
C ARG A 301 19.35 -20.47 -23.62
N ILE A 302 20.54 -21.01 -23.62
CA ILE A 302 21.74 -20.40 -23.04
C ILE A 302 22.13 -19.18 -23.88
N VAL A 303 22.48 -18.09 -23.21
CA VAL A 303 22.99 -16.87 -23.83
C VAL A 303 24.53 -16.94 -23.93
N HIS A 304 25.08 -16.47 -25.04
CA HIS A 304 26.52 -16.37 -25.23
C HIS A 304 26.95 -14.90 -25.24
N LYS A 305 28.19 -14.63 -24.86
CA LYS A 305 28.83 -13.31 -25.02
C LYS A 305 28.79 -12.91 -26.50
N THR A 306 28.62 -11.63 -26.72
CA THR A 306 28.52 -11.08 -28.07
C THR A 306 29.62 -10.06 -28.33
N THR A 307 30.05 -9.98 -29.58
CA THR A 307 30.90 -8.89 -30.05
C THR A 307 30.15 -8.06 -31.07
N ALA A 308 30.22 -6.74 -30.93
CA ALA A 308 29.61 -5.82 -31.86
C ALA A 308 30.42 -5.77 -33.17
N ILE A 309 29.75 -6.03 -34.27
CA ILE A 309 30.32 -5.80 -35.61
C ILE A 309 29.49 -4.73 -36.34
N GLN A 310 30.15 -3.98 -37.17
CA GLN A 310 29.49 -2.96 -37.99
C GLN A 310 28.41 -3.60 -38.84
N CYS A 311 27.21 -3.03 -38.81
CA CYS A 311 26.10 -3.53 -39.60
C CYS A 311 26.44 -3.45 -41.11
N PRO A 312 26.44 -4.58 -41.84
CA PRO A 312 26.82 -4.58 -43.25
C PRO A 312 25.83 -3.78 -44.10
N ASP A 313 24.52 -3.79 -43.78
CA ASP A 313 23.51 -3.18 -44.62
C ASP A 313 23.49 -1.65 -44.56
N CYS A 314 23.96 -1.06 -43.48
CA CYS A 314 24.02 0.40 -43.33
C CYS A 314 25.42 0.93 -43.08
N SER A 315 26.42 0.06 -43.08
CA SER A 315 27.84 0.40 -42.84
C SER A 315 27.99 1.28 -41.58
N GLY A 316 27.38 0.86 -40.49
CA GLY A 316 27.44 1.55 -39.19
C GLY A 316 26.56 2.78 -39.04
N LYS A 317 25.85 3.23 -40.09
CA LYS A 317 25.06 4.48 -40.07
C LYS A 317 23.72 4.36 -39.36
N GLY A 318 23.24 3.19 -38.97
CA GLY A 318 21.94 2.93 -38.37
C GLY A 318 20.76 3.19 -39.30
N SER A 319 20.99 3.74 -40.46
CA SER A 319 19.93 4.12 -41.43
C SER A 319 20.34 3.81 -42.84
N THR A 320 19.38 3.45 -43.67
CA THR A 320 19.57 3.17 -45.11
C THR A 320 18.84 4.24 -45.95
N GLN A 321 19.45 4.54 -47.09
CA GLN A 321 18.88 5.43 -48.06
C GLN A 321 17.95 4.63 -48.96
N LYS A 322 16.68 5.11 -49.09
CA LYS A 322 15.74 4.60 -50.08
C LYS A 322 15.79 5.47 -51.34
N PHE A 323 15.63 4.84 -52.49
CA PHE A 323 15.57 5.50 -53.76
C PHE A 323 14.15 5.48 -54.34
N LYS A 324 13.80 6.52 -55.10
CA LYS A 324 12.49 6.60 -55.70
C LYS A 324 12.29 5.47 -56.73
N VAL A 325 11.05 5.02 -56.86
CA VAL A 325 10.68 3.96 -57.82
C VAL A 325 9.79 4.58 -58.89
N LYS A 326 10.20 4.46 -60.14
CA LYS A 326 9.39 4.87 -61.30
C LYS A 326 8.80 3.63 -61.98
N THR A 327 7.59 3.77 -62.50
CA THR A 327 6.96 2.71 -63.27
C THR A 327 7.36 2.89 -64.74
N GLN A 328 8.04 1.92 -65.32
CA GLN A 328 8.35 1.83 -66.72
C GLN A 328 7.42 0.84 -67.44
N ILE A 329 6.98 1.16 -68.63
CA ILE A 329 6.18 0.27 -69.47
C ILE A 329 7.08 -0.26 -70.60
N LYS A 330 7.32 -1.58 -70.59
CA LYS A 330 8.04 -2.27 -71.67
C LYS A 330 7.14 -3.37 -72.24
N ARG A 331 6.93 -3.34 -73.54
CA ARG A 331 6.07 -4.31 -74.28
C ARG A 331 4.69 -4.50 -73.60
N GLY A 332 4.04 -3.39 -73.18
CA GLY A 332 2.70 -3.39 -72.59
C GLY A 332 2.63 -3.86 -71.15
N LYS A 333 3.75 -4.28 -70.52
CA LYS A 333 3.81 -4.68 -69.10
C LYS A 333 4.45 -3.59 -68.25
N LYS A 334 3.86 -3.33 -67.07
CA LYS A 334 4.34 -2.35 -66.07
C LYS A 334 5.44 -2.98 -65.23
N TYR A 335 6.61 -2.35 -65.17
CA TYR A 335 7.75 -2.71 -64.32
C TYR A 335 8.03 -1.57 -63.35
N ARG A 336 8.26 -1.89 -62.08
CA ARG A 336 8.76 -0.95 -61.07
C ARG A 336 10.28 -0.95 -61.15
N VAL A 337 10.89 0.16 -61.54
CA VAL A 337 12.34 0.31 -61.64
C VAL A 337 12.78 1.35 -60.61
N GLN A 338 13.76 0.97 -59.76
CA GLN A 338 14.39 1.89 -58.86
C GLN A 338 15.22 2.90 -59.62
N THR A 339 15.13 4.18 -59.25
CA THR A 339 15.92 5.28 -59.87
C THR A 339 17.11 5.60 -58.95
N ASP A 340 18.08 6.35 -59.47
CA ASP A 340 19.22 6.84 -58.69
C ASP A 340 18.88 8.06 -57.82
N GLU A 341 17.60 8.48 -57.82
CA GLU A 341 17.11 9.63 -57.06
C GLU A 341 16.72 9.20 -55.62
N PRO A 342 17.45 9.65 -54.56
CA PRO A 342 17.16 9.27 -53.19
C PRO A 342 15.93 10.03 -52.66
N TYR A 343 15.19 9.40 -51.69
CA TYR A 343 14.24 10.13 -50.87
C TYR A 343 14.99 11.08 -49.92
N LYS A 344 14.39 12.24 -49.61
CA LYS A 344 14.99 13.20 -48.65
C LYS A 344 15.29 12.59 -47.27
N ASN A 345 14.42 11.69 -46.80
CA ASN A 345 14.55 11.09 -45.49
C ASN A 345 15.16 9.68 -45.55
N ARG A 346 16.12 9.42 -44.69
CA ARG A 346 16.68 8.07 -44.48
C ARG A 346 15.70 7.25 -43.63
N THR A 347 15.66 5.94 -43.82
CA THR A 347 14.87 5.01 -43.00
C THR A 347 15.77 4.23 -42.05
N LYS A 348 15.28 3.91 -40.85
CA LYS A 348 16.00 3.04 -39.95
C LYS A 348 16.43 1.75 -40.66
N CYS A 349 17.68 1.35 -40.52
CA CYS A 349 18.18 0.08 -41.04
C CYS A 349 17.39 -1.07 -40.40
N LYS A 350 16.82 -1.94 -41.19
CA LYS A 350 16.02 -3.06 -40.68
C LYS A 350 16.86 -4.11 -39.97
N THR A 351 18.10 -4.32 -40.39
CA THR A 351 19.01 -5.33 -39.86
C THR A 351 19.52 -4.99 -38.46
N CYS A 352 19.94 -3.75 -38.25
CA CYS A 352 20.45 -3.30 -36.96
C CYS A 352 19.42 -2.48 -36.17
N VAL A 353 18.20 -2.33 -36.68
CA VAL A 353 17.10 -1.58 -36.06
C VAL A 353 17.50 -0.15 -35.66
N GLY A 354 18.40 0.45 -36.43
CA GLY A 354 18.86 1.82 -36.20
C GLY A 354 20.11 1.97 -35.36
N ILE A 355 20.67 0.89 -34.81
CA ILE A 355 21.81 0.91 -33.89
C ILE A 355 23.14 1.12 -34.63
N GLY A 356 23.26 0.68 -35.88
CA GLY A 356 24.50 0.71 -36.68
C GLY A 356 25.39 -0.52 -36.49
N ALA A 357 25.17 -1.33 -35.48
CA ALA A 357 25.90 -2.55 -35.18
C ALA A 357 24.97 -3.76 -35.12
N ILE A 358 25.49 -4.94 -35.36
CA ILE A 358 24.89 -6.24 -35.07
C ILE A 358 25.77 -7.00 -34.08
N TYR A 359 25.15 -7.83 -33.23
CA TYR A 359 25.83 -8.51 -32.14
C TYR A 359 26.01 -9.99 -32.50
N GLN A 360 27.26 -10.37 -32.77
CA GLN A 360 27.60 -11.74 -33.14
C GLN A 360 28.02 -12.55 -31.91
N SER A 361 27.49 -13.78 -31.77
CA SER A 361 27.87 -14.70 -30.70
C SER A 361 29.33 -15.12 -30.79
N THR A 362 30.04 -15.06 -29.66
CA THR A 362 31.41 -15.57 -29.54
C THR A 362 31.48 -17.06 -29.23
N GLY A 363 30.35 -17.72 -28.94
CA GLY A 363 30.30 -19.09 -28.46
C GLY A 363 30.64 -19.26 -26.97
N VAL A 364 31.12 -18.20 -26.30
CA VAL A 364 31.43 -18.22 -24.86
C VAL A 364 30.16 -17.96 -24.07
N ALA A 365 29.84 -18.82 -23.09
CA ALA A 365 28.65 -18.65 -22.26
C ALA A 365 28.72 -17.34 -21.50
N ALA A 366 27.62 -16.57 -21.58
CA ALA A 366 27.46 -15.26 -20.97
C ALA A 366 26.78 -15.33 -19.59
N GLY A 367 26.78 -14.19 -18.87
CA GLY A 367 26.02 -13.94 -17.64
C GLY A 367 26.63 -14.56 -16.39
N LEU A 368 25.89 -14.42 -15.29
CA LEU A 368 26.34 -14.81 -13.93
C LEU A 368 26.08 -16.28 -13.60
N ARG A 369 25.36 -17.01 -14.45
CA ARG A 369 25.08 -18.45 -14.36
C ARG A 369 24.39 -18.87 -13.07
N MET A 370 23.49 -18.02 -12.58
CA MET A 370 22.62 -18.35 -11.48
C MET A 370 21.52 -19.31 -11.94
N SER A 371 20.89 -20.03 -10.99
CA SER A 371 19.81 -20.96 -11.31
C SER A 371 18.53 -20.55 -10.59
N PRO A 372 17.36 -20.54 -11.25
CA PRO A 372 16.10 -20.39 -10.56
C PRO A 372 15.87 -21.57 -9.63
N SER A 373 15.24 -21.35 -8.48
CA SER A 373 15.13 -22.33 -7.40
C SER A 373 13.91 -23.23 -7.55
N SER A 374 12.85 -22.71 -8.18
CA SER A 374 11.55 -23.40 -8.26
C SER A 374 10.71 -22.90 -9.44
N PRO A 375 9.62 -23.61 -9.82
CA PRO A 375 8.66 -23.12 -10.81
C PRO A 375 8.04 -21.77 -10.45
N TYR A 376 8.00 -21.42 -9.16
CA TYR A 376 7.47 -20.13 -8.69
C TYR A 376 8.38 -18.94 -9.03
N ASP A 377 9.61 -19.18 -9.43
CA ASP A 377 10.54 -18.14 -9.88
C ASP A 377 10.30 -17.75 -11.34
N ALA A 378 9.49 -18.50 -12.08
CA ALA A 378 9.16 -18.17 -13.46
C ALA A 378 8.29 -16.90 -13.55
N SER A 379 8.55 -16.06 -14.55
CA SER A 379 7.85 -14.81 -14.83
C SER A 379 7.60 -14.65 -16.33
N ILE A 380 6.75 -13.70 -16.72
CA ILE A 380 6.41 -13.42 -18.14
C ILE A 380 7.65 -13.13 -19.00
N ASN A 381 8.70 -12.56 -18.40
CA ASN A 381 9.94 -12.17 -19.09
C ASN A 381 11.11 -13.13 -18.84
N GLY A 382 10.84 -14.32 -18.27
CA GLY A 382 11.82 -15.33 -17.94
C GLY A 382 11.78 -15.73 -16.48
N PHE A 383 12.63 -15.16 -15.62
CA PHE A 383 12.66 -15.47 -14.19
C PHE A 383 12.58 -14.20 -13.35
N LYS A 384 12.05 -14.34 -12.14
CA LYS A 384 11.89 -13.26 -11.18
C LYS A 384 13.23 -12.64 -10.76
N THR A 385 13.19 -11.35 -10.54
CA THR A 385 14.31 -10.54 -10.04
C THR A 385 13.82 -9.56 -8.96
N ASP A 386 12.72 -9.94 -8.26
CA ASP A 386 12.24 -9.18 -7.11
C ASP A 386 13.20 -9.29 -5.90
N LYS A 387 12.97 -8.44 -4.91
CA LYS A 387 13.85 -8.30 -3.73
C LYS A 387 14.09 -9.63 -3.01
N GLU A 388 13.08 -10.48 -2.86
CA GLU A 388 13.21 -11.74 -2.14
C GLU A 388 13.96 -12.79 -2.98
N THR A 389 13.69 -12.85 -4.28
CA THR A 389 14.44 -13.70 -5.21
C THR A 389 15.93 -13.31 -5.25
N ILE A 390 16.24 -12.01 -5.33
CA ILE A 390 17.64 -11.53 -5.32
C ILE A 390 18.36 -11.92 -4.03
N LYS A 391 17.74 -11.82 -2.87
CA LYS A 391 18.33 -12.28 -1.60
C LYS A 391 18.70 -13.77 -1.65
N GLY A 392 17.80 -14.61 -2.15
CA GLY A 392 18.07 -16.04 -2.33
C GLY A 392 19.22 -16.31 -3.31
N LEU A 393 19.32 -15.51 -4.37
CA LEU A 393 20.39 -15.61 -5.36
C LEU A 393 21.75 -15.16 -4.81
N ILE A 394 21.80 -14.14 -3.93
CA ILE A 394 23.04 -13.74 -3.24
C ILE A 394 23.56 -14.91 -2.40
N LEU A 395 22.73 -15.53 -1.58
CA LEU A 395 23.11 -16.72 -0.79
C LEU A 395 23.58 -17.89 -1.68
N GLN A 396 22.96 -18.06 -2.86
CA GLN A 396 23.38 -19.07 -3.82
C GLN A 396 24.75 -18.73 -4.42
N ALA A 397 25.01 -17.45 -4.73
CA ALA A 397 26.28 -16.97 -5.28
C ALA A 397 27.44 -17.12 -4.27
N GLU A 398 27.19 -16.77 -3.00
CA GLU A 398 28.15 -16.96 -1.90
C GLU A 398 28.57 -18.44 -1.74
N ARG A 399 27.58 -19.35 -1.71
CA ARG A 399 27.86 -20.81 -1.65
C ARG A 399 28.65 -21.31 -2.82
N LYS A 400 28.48 -20.71 -4.02
CA LYS A 400 29.22 -21.03 -5.22
C LYS A 400 30.56 -20.29 -5.32
N LYS A 401 30.89 -19.42 -4.38
CA LYS A 401 32.07 -18.52 -4.39
C LYS A 401 32.16 -17.71 -5.71
N ASN A 402 30.99 -17.20 -6.15
CA ASN A 402 30.88 -16.36 -7.35
C ASN A 402 30.81 -14.88 -6.94
N ASP A 403 31.97 -14.29 -6.69
CA ASP A 403 32.09 -12.93 -6.16
C ASP A 403 31.51 -11.89 -7.13
N VAL A 404 31.64 -12.09 -8.45
CA VAL A 404 31.05 -11.22 -9.46
C VAL A 404 29.53 -11.23 -9.37
N ALA A 405 28.92 -12.39 -9.14
CA ALA A 405 27.48 -12.48 -8.96
C ALA A 405 27.02 -11.84 -7.64
N VAL A 406 27.76 -12.04 -6.54
CA VAL A 406 27.49 -11.39 -5.25
C VAL A 406 27.53 -9.88 -5.42
N GLU A 407 28.59 -9.33 -6.03
CA GLU A 407 28.72 -7.90 -6.28
C GLU A 407 27.56 -7.35 -7.11
N PHE A 408 27.27 -7.99 -8.26
CA PHE A 408 26.20 -7.56 -9.15
C PHE A 408 24.82 -7.58 -8.46
N LEU A 409 24.47 -8.69 -7.80
CA LEU A 409 23.17 -8.87 -7.15
C LEU A 409 22.96 -7.90 -5.98
N THR A 410 24.00 -7.63 -5.22
CA THR A 410 23.95 -6.64 -4.12
C THR A 410 23.77 -5.23 -4.69
N LYS A 411 24.52 -4.85 -5.71
CA LYS A 411 24.43 -3.53 -6.32
C LYS A 411 23.11 -3.29 -7.06
N ILE A 412 22.59 -4.28 -7.80
CA ILE A 412 21.29 -4.15 -8.48
C ILE A 412 20.13 -4.05 -7.46
N SER A 413 20.21 -4.77 -6.35
CA SER A 413 19.22 -4.63 -5.26
C SER A 413 19.23 -3.23 -4.68
N ARG A 414 20.40 -2.62 -4.48
CA ARG A 414 20.53 -1.25 -4.00
C ARG A 414 20.06 -0.24 -5.04
N LEU A 415 20.40 -0.42 -6.32
CA LEU A 415 19.94 0.42 -7.42
C LEU A 415 18.41 0.44 -7.52
N ASN A 416 17.78 -0.72 -7.45
CA ASN A 416 16.30 -0.81 -7.49
C ASN A 416 15.66 -0.09 -6.30
N ALA A 417 16.26 -0.18 -5.12
CA ALA A 417 15.80 0.53 -3.95
C ALA A 417 15.94 2.06 -4.13
N LEU A 418 17.09 2.55 -4.59
CA LEU A 418 17.33 3.97 -4.89
C LEU A 418 16.34 4.51 -5.93
N SER A 419 16.14 3.79 -7.03
CA SER A 419 15.16 4.19 -8.06
C SER A 419 13.75 4.31 -7.46
N THR A 420 13.32 3.35 -6.64
CA THR A 420 12.02 3.44 -5.95
C THR A 420 11.94 4.68 -5.06
N TYR A 421 13.03 5.02 -4.36
CA TYR A 421 13.06 6.19 -3.49
C TYR A 421 12.99 7.50 -4.27
N LEU A 422 13.81 7.65 -5.29
CA LEU A 422 13.82 8.85 -6.13
C LEU A 422 12.48 9.03 -6.86
N ASP A 423 12.03 7.98 -7.55
CA ASP A 423 10.87 8.08 -8.45
C ASP A 423 9.53 8.09 -7.70
N SER A 424 9.44 7.46 -6.53
CA SER A 424 8.19 7.33 -5.79
C SER A 424 8.11 8.23 -4.56
N PHE A 425 9.16 8.22 -3.72
CA PHE A 425 9.12 8.96 -2.44
C PHE A 425 9.56 10.40 -2.60
N VAL A 426 10.75 10.66 -3.11
CA VAL A 426 11.24 12.05 -3.27
C VAL A 426 10.34 12.82 -4.22
N ALA A 427 10.13 12.32 -5.43
CA ALA A 427 9.23 12.94 -6.40
C ALA A 427 7.78 13.06 -5.89
N GLY A 428 7.32 12.11 -5.07
CA GLY A 428 6.02 12.16 -4.44
C GLY A 428 5.90 13.23 -3.36
N ILE A 429 6.93 13.42 -2.54
CA ILE A 429 6.99 14.49 -1.54
C ILE A 429 7.03 15.86 -2.24
N GLN A 430 7.90 16.06 -3.23
CA GLN A 430 7.99 17.29 -4.03
C GLN A 430 6.63 17.65 -4.65
N ARG A 431 5.91 16.68 -5.21
CA ARG A 431 4.57 16.90 -5.75
C ARG A 431 3.56 17.31 -4.69
N GLY A 432 3.54 16.60 -3.56
CA GLY A 432 2.56 16.81 -2.51
C GLY A 432 2.76 18.13 -1.74
N THR A 433 4.00 18.64 -1.70
CA THR A 433 4.37 19.87 -0.95
C THR A 433 4.36 21.14 -1.78
N ARG A 434 4.17 21.05 -3.09
CA ARG A 434 4.34 22.17 -4.05
C ARG A 434 3.50 23.42 -3.75
N ASN A 435 2.35 23.28 -3.09
CA ASN A 435 1.43 24.37 -2.85
C ASN A 435 1.64 25.09 -1.50
N SER A 436 2.13 24.37 -0.50
CA SER A 436 2.14 24.87 0.88
C SER A 436 3.42 24.56 1.66
N GLY A 437 4.30 23.70 1.14
CA GLY A 437 5.40 23.12 1.91
C GLY A 437 4.96 22.06 2.93
N PHE A 438 3.66 21.74 2.96
CA PHE A 438 3.11 20.68 3.78
C PHE A 438 2.71 19.48 2.93
N LEU A 439 3.03 18.30 3.41
CA LEU A 439 2.58 17.04 2.84
C LEU A 439 1.34 16.55 3.59
N HIS A 440 0.21 16.48 2.90
CA HIS A 440 -1.04 15.97 3.45
C HIS A 440 -1.13 14.46 3.20
N ALA A 441 -1.28 13.69 4.28
CA ALA A 441 -1.49 12.25 4.19
C ALA A 441 -2.86 11.93 3.57
N ASN A 442 -3.04 10.70 3.12
CA ASN A 442 -4.35 10.14 2.81
C ASN A 442 -4.42 8.75 3.42
N PHE A 443 -5.13 8.60 4.51
CA PHE A 443 -5.34 7.34 5.21
C PHE A 443 -6.66 6.70 4.79
N ASN A 444 -6.65 5.40 4.58
CA ASN A 444 -7.82 4.64 4.17
C ASN A 444 -8.14 3.56 5.21
N GLN A 445 -9.35 3.59 5.76
CA GLN A 445 -9.87 2.62 6.72
C GLN A 445 -10.43 1.34 6.05
N CYS A 446 -10.80 1.41 4.77
CA CYS A 446 -11.58 0.40 4.06
C CYS A 446 -10.78 -0.42 3.04
N VAL A 447 -9.44 -0.40 3.08
CA VAL A 447 -8.57 -1.08 2.09
C VAL A 447 -7.95 -2.37 2.62
N ALA A 448 -7.40 -2.35 3.83
CA ALA A 448 -6.73 -3.52 4.40
C ALA A 448 -7.75 -4.52 4.95
N SER A 449 -7.68 -5.78 4.54
CA SER A 449 -8.61 -6.83 5.01
C SER A 449 -8.55 -7.09 6.52
N THR A 450 -7.49 -6.67 7.20
CA THR A 450 -7.29 -6.87 8.64
C THR A 450 -7.90 -5.76 9.50
N GLY A 451 -8.29 -4.61 8.94
CA GLY A 451 -8.73 -3.43 9.69
C GLY A 451 -7.62 -2.41 9.96
N ARG A 452 -6.37 -2.72 9.57
CA ARG A 452 -5.29 -1.73 9.61
C ARG A 452 -5.57 -0.58 8.66
N LEU A 453 -5.12 0.61 9.03
CA LEU A 453 -5.08 1.73 8.10
C LEU A 453 -4.08 1.45 6.98
N SER A 454 -4.36 1.98 5.81
CA SER A 454 -3.39 2.10 4.73
C SER A 454 -3.22 3.57 4.37
N SER A 455 -2.03 3.96 3.92
CA SER A 455 -1.73 5.33 3.53
C SER A 455 -1.32 5.39 2.06
N GLY A 456 -1.78 6.41 1.36
CA GLY A 456 -1.45 6.70 -0.04
C GLY A 456 -2.67 6.83 -0.94
N GLY A 457 -2.45 7.23 -2.17
CA GLY A 457 -3.47 7.53 -3.17
C GLY A 457 -3.47 9.01 -3.54
N GLY A 458 -4.01 9.36 -4.72
CA GLY A 458 -4.00 10.74 -5.23
C GLY A 458 -2.57 11.31 -5.29
N MET A 459 -2.39 12.46 -4.66
CA MET A 459 -1.08 13.15 -4.56
C MET A 459 -0.24 12.69 -3.36
N SER A 460 -0.83 11.98 -2.41
CA SER A 460 -0.13 11.51 -1.21
C SER A 460 0.81 10.33 -1.51
N ILE A 461 1.84 10.19 -0.68
CA ILE A 461 2.72 9.03 -0.64
C ILE A 461 2.33 8.12 0.53
N ASN A 462 2.82 6.89 0.53
CA ASN A 462 2.64 6.01 1.68
C ASN A 462 3.57 6.43 2.83
N LEU A 463 3.07 7.29 3.73
CA LEU A 463 3.82 7.77 4.89
C LEU A 463 4.06 6.68 5.95
N GLN A 464 3.25 5.62 5.99
CA GLN A 464 3.45 4.50 6.92
C GLN A 464 4.65 3.62 6.57
N ASN A 465 5.17 3.69 5.33
CA ASN A 465 6.27 2.86 4.86
C ASN A 465 7.60 3.62 4.69
N GLN A 466 7.76 4.77 5.34
CA GLN A 466 9.02 5.52 5.30
C GLN A 466 10.09 4.80 6.13
N PRO A 467 11.24 4.41 5.54
CA PRO A 467 12.26 3.64 6.27
C PRO A 467 13.01 4.51 7.30
N LYS A 468 13.36 3.88 8.41
CA LYS A 468 14.25 4.48 9.43
C LYS A 468 15.75 4.31 9.09
N ARG A 469 16.14 3.39 8.19
CA ARG A 469 17.54 3.05 7.90
C ARG A 469 17.85 3.04 6.41
N GLY A 470 19.03 3.50 6.06
CA GLY A 470 19.56 3.44 4.68
C GLY A 470 18.99 4.45 3.69
N PHE A 471 18.00 5.25 4.13
CA PHE A 471 17.37 6.31 3.34
C PHE A 471 16.89 7.41 4.30
N PRO A 472 17.61 8.54 4.43
CA PRO A 472 17.33 9.56 5.44
C PRO A 472 16.16 10.49 5.08
N VAL A 473 15.21 10.07 4.24
CA VAL A 473 14.04 10.87 3.83
C VAL A 473 13.23 11.36 5.03
N ARG A 474 13.18 10.60 6.13
CA ARG A 474 12.51 11.05 7.36
C ARG A 474 13.13 12.33 7.95
N LYS A 475 14.37 12.68 7.58
CA LYS A 475 15.02 13.89 8.04
C LYS A 475 14.35 15.16 7.52
N CYS A 476 13.71 15.11 6.35
CA CYS A 476 13.02 16.26 5.79
C CYS A 476 11.66 16.58 6.47
N PHE A 477 11.13 15.70 7.32
CA PHE A 477 9.89 15.96 8.05
C PHE A 477 10.21 16.63 9.38
N ILE A 478 9.90 17.94 9.47
CA ILE A 478 10.27 18.83 10.57
C ILE A 478 9.04 19.43 11.27
N SER A 479 9.26 20.05 12.42
CA SER A 479 8.19 20.80 13.09
C SER A 479 7.85 22.08 12.32
N ARG A 480 6.56 22.47 12.32
CA ARG A 480 6.06 23.76 11.84
C ARG A 480 6.40 24.92 12.79
N PHE A 481 6.68 24.60 14.03
CA PHE A 481 6.98 25.58 15.07
C PHE A 481 8.48 25.87 15.11
N GLU A 482 8.84 27.12 15.36
CA GLU A 482 10.22 27.49 15.65
C GLU A 482 10.67 26.80 16.94
N ASN A 483 11.80 26.11 16.91
CA ASN A 483 12.29 25.23 18.00
C ASN A 483 11.30 24.15 18.46
N GLY A 484 10.33 23.80 17.61
CA GLY A 484 9.40 22.71 17.88
C GLY A 484 10.06 21.34 17.81
N THR A 485 9.36 20.35 18.34
CA THR A 485 9.87 18.97 18.45
C THR A 485 8.92 18.02 17.78
N TRP A 486 9.47 17.10 16.97
CA TRP A 486 8.72 15.95 16.47
C TRP A 486 8.69 14.89 17.55
N ILE A 487 7.50 14.52 18.03
CA ILE A 487 7.31 13.44 19.01
C ILE A 487 6.63 12.26 18.33
N GLU A 488 7.18 11.05 18.53
CA GLU A 488 6.60 9.76 18.15
C GLU A 488 6.44 8.91 19.39
N SER A 489 5.22 8.43 19.65
CA SER A 489 4.91 7.45 20.72
C SER A 489 4.50 6.14 20.07
N ASP A 490 5.18 5.05 20.37
CA ASP A 490 5.05 3.73 19.73
C ASP A 490 4.74 2.65 20.77
N TYR A 491 3.85 1.72 20.43
CA TYR A 491 3.57 0.60 21.33
C TYR A 491 4.72 -0.42 21.36
N SER A 492 5.15 -0.80 22.54
CA SER A 492 6.15 -1.85 22.72
C SER A 492 5.57 -3.24 22.49
N GLY A 493 5.88 -3.85 21.33
CA GLY A 493 5.54 -5.25 21.03
C GLY A 493 4.04 -5.55 20.99
N LEU A 494 3.22 -4.64 20.49
CA LEU A 494 1.76 -4.72 20.52
C LEU A 494 1.19 -6.04 19.98
N GLU A 495 1.71 -6.54 18.84
CA GLU A 495 1.18 -7.79 18.25
C GLU A 495 1.41 -9.03 19.12
N PHE A 496 2.56 -9.09 19.83
CA PHE A 496 2.80 -10.17 20.78
C PHE A 496 1.90 -10.04 22.01
N ARG A 497 1.75 -8.82 22.55
CA ARG A 497 0.82 -8.52 23.65
C ARG A 497 -0.62 -8.89 23.28
N THR A 498 -1.05 -8.52 22.09
CA THR A 498 -2.40 -8.88 21.56
C THR A 498 -2.58 -10.39 21.42
N ALA A 499 -1.56 -11.11 20.94
CA ALA A 499 -1.66 -12.56 20.81
C ALA A 499 -1.73 -13.25 22.19
N CYS A 500 -0.95 -12.78 23.17
CA CYS A 500 -1.05 -13.26 24.56
C CYS A 500 -2.42 -12.92 25.16
N GLU A 501 -2.94 -11.73 24.88
CA GLU A 501 -4.27 -11.30 25.30
C GLU A 501 -5.37 -12.22 24.76
N LEU A 502 -5.38 -12.46 23.44
CA LEU A 502 -6.41 -13.27 22.78
C LEU A 502 -6.32 -14.76 23.12
N SER A 503 -5.11 -15.26 23.33
CA SER A 503 -4.87 -16.66 23.71
C SER A 503 -4.96 -16.93 25.21
N ARG A 504 -4.94 -15.88 26.05
CA ARG A 504 -4.80 -15.97 27.51
C ARG A 504 -3.56 -16.80 27.90
N ASP A 505 -2.46 -16.64 27.17
CA ASP A 505 -1.22 -17.39 27.44
C ASP A 505 -0.56 -16.94 28.74
N SER A 506 -0.48 -17.85 29.71
CA SER A 506 0.04 -17.52 31.03
C SER A 506 1.53 -17.21 31.04
N GLN A 507 2.31 -17.91 30.21
CA GLN A 507 3.75 -17.67 30.11
C GLN A 507 4.03 -16.35 29.39
N GLY A 508 3.29 -16.08 28.30
CA GLY A 508 3.38 -14.82 27.60
C GLY A 508 3.02 -13.62 28.46
N LEU A 509 1.98 -13.75 29.30
CA LEU A 509 1.62 -12.73 30.29
C LEU A 509 2.74 -12.53 31.33
N ALA A 510 3.30 -13.61 31.87
CA ALA A 510 4.42 -13.54 32.82
C ALA A 510 5.65 -12.84 32.18
N ASP A 511 6.02 -13.21 30.96
CA ASP A 511 7.15 -12.62 30.25
C ASP A 511 6.96 -11.12 30.01
N ILE A 512 5.72 -10.69 29.69
CA ILE A 512 5.37 -9.27 29.53
C ILE A 512 5.48 -8.51 30.84
N LEU A 513 4.94 -9.06 31.95
CA LEU A 513 4.98 -8.43 33.26
C LEU A 513 6.41 -8.35 33.83
N GLU A 514 7.28 -9.31 33.51
CA GLU A 514 8.70 -9.29 33.85
C GLU A 514 9.53 -8.37 32.91
N GLY A 515 8.93 -7.74 31.93
CA GLY A 515 9.63 -6.86 30.99
C GLY A 515 10.61 -7.58 30.06
N LYS A 516 10.40 -8.87 29.80
CA LYS A 516 11.29 -9.64 28.92
C LYS A 516 11.19 -9.21 27.46
N ASP A 517 12.34 -8.98 26.85
CA ASP A 517 12.44 -8.68 25.41
C ASP A 517 12.27 -9.96 24.58
N ILE A 518 11.06 -10.16 24.03
CA ILE A 518 10.71 -11.35 23.23
C ILE A 518 11.63 -11.55 22.01
N HIS A 519 12.14 -10.47 21.40
CA HIS A 519 13.06 -10.58 20.26
C HIS A 519 14.45 -11.04 20.71
N ARG A 520 14.87 -10.62 21.88
CA ARG A 520 16.10 -11.08 22.52
C ARG A 520 15.99 -12.55 22.93
N GLN A 521 14.83 -12.96 23.44
CA GLN A 521 14.54 -14.37 23.74
C GLN A 521 14.57 -15.23 22.47
N THR A 522 13.93 -14.76 21.40
CA THR A 522 13.98 -15.44 20.09
C THR A 522 15.43 -15.58 19.61
N ALA A 523 16.21 -14.50 19.64
CA ALA A 523 17.62 -14.53 19.25
C ALA A 523 18.43 -15.53 20.11
N SER A 524 18.21 -15.56 21.42
CA SER A 524 18.83 -16.52 22.34
C SER A 524 18.58 -17.97 21.91
N ILE A 525 17.34 -18.27 21.52
CA ILE A 525 16.96 -19.62 21.08
C ILE A 525 17.59 -19.96 19.73
N VAL A 526 17.55 -19.03 18.78
CA VAL A 526 18.04 -19.24 17.40
C VAL A 526 19.57 -19.34 17.35
N GLU A 527 20.26 -18.46 18.08
CA GLU A 527 21.71 -18.39 18.16
C GLU A 527 22.30 -19.36 19.22
N GLN A 528 21.44 -20.06 19.98
CA GLN A 528 21.81 -21.05 21.02
C GLN A 528 22.75 -20.47 22.09
N LYS A 529 22.47 -19.26 22.57
CA LYS A 529 23.27 -18.58 23.62
C LYS A 529 22.37 -17.85 24.63
N PRO A 530 22.87 -17.52 25.81
CA PRO A 530 22.12 -16.77 26.82
C PRO A 530 21.61 -15.43 26.32
N ALA A 531 20.43 -15.00 26.77
CA ALA A 531 19.78 -13.79 26.30
C ALA A 531 20.59 -12.51 26.59
N ASP A 532 21.34 -12.47 27.67
CA ASP A 532 22.25 -11.38 28.08
C ASP A 532 23.45 -11.21 27.09
N GLN A 533 23.83 -12.28 26.39
CA GLN A 533 24.91 -12.28 25.40
C GLN A 533 24.43 -11.98 23.97
N VAL A 534 23.12 -11.78 23.78
CA VAL A 534 22.56 -11.44 22.45
C VAL A 534 22.91 -10.00 22.09
N THR A 535 23.56 -9.82 20.94
CA THR A 535 23.89 -8.49 20.42
C THR A 535 22.66 -7.77 19.83
N LYS A 536 22.76 -6.45 19.66
CA LYS A 536 21.70 -5.65 19.02
C LYS A 536 21.38 -6.13 17.59
N ASP A 537 22.39 -6.55 16.83
CA ASP A 537 22.20 -7.02 15.45
C ASP A 537 21.53 -8.39 15.41
N GLU A 538 21.85 -9.29 16.30
CA GLU A 538 21.18 -10.59 16.41
C GLU A 538 19.73 -10.43 16.85
N ARG A 539 19.46 -9.58 17.84
CA ARG A 539 18.10 -9.21 18.24
C ARG A 539 17.29 -8.66 17.03
N GLN A 540 17.90 -7.79 16.24
CA GLN A 540 17.26 -7.22 15.07
C GLN A 540 16.99 -8.26 13.96
N ARG A 541 17.92 -9.21 13.74
CA ARG A 541 17.69 -10.32 12.81
C ARG A 541 16.58 -11.25 13.28
N ALA A 542 16.53 -11.53 14.57
CA ALA A 542 15.52 -12.40 15.17
C ALA A 542 14.10 -11.80 15.15
N LYS A 543 13.96 -10.49 15.01
CA LYS A 543 12.66 -9.80 15.00
C LYS A 543 11.67 -10.40 13.98
N ALA A 544 12.13 -10.67 12.78
CA ALA A 544 11.30 -11.31 11.75
C ALA A 544 10.92 -12.75 12.10
N GLN A 545 11.81 -13.48 12.80
CA GLN A 545 11.59 -14.87 13.20
C GLN A 545 10.61 -14.99 14.36
N THR A 546 10.61 -14.03 15.29
CA THR A 546 9.68 -13.97 16.43
C THR A 546 8.22 -14.06 16.00
N PHE A 547 7.87 -13.36 14.93
CA PHE A 547 6.48 -13.29 14.46
C PHE A 547 6.07 -14.46 13.55
N LEU A 548 7.01 -15.25 13.03
CA LEU A 548 6.67 -16.35 12.12
C LEU A 548 5.74 -17.38 12.76
N PRO A 549 6.03 -17.98 13.94
CA PRO A 549 5.10 -18.90 14.60
C PRO A 549 3.84 -18.20 15.08
N LEU A 550 3.95 -16.95 15.55
CA LEU A 550 2.82 -16.16 16.02
C LEU A 550 1.73 -15.99 14.94
N PHE A 551 2.14 -15.87 13.69
CA PHE A 551 1.24 -15.72 12.53
C PHE A 551 1.01 -17.02 11.77
N GLY A 552 1.24 -18.18 12.42
CA GLY A 552 0.94 -19.49 11.85
C GLY A 552 1.94 -19.96 10.79
N GLY A 553 3.15 -19.43 10.78
CA GLY A 553 4.25 -20.02 10.03
C GLY A 553 4.53 -21.45 10.51
N THR A 554 4.98 -22.33 9.62
CA THR A 554 5.18 -23.75 9.94
C THR A 554 6.64 -24.17 10.01
N GLY A 555 7.59 -23.27 9.81
CA GLY A 555 9.01 -23.60 9.71
C GLY A 555 9.39 -24.51 8.54
N ASN A 556 8.42 -24.93 7.70
CA ASN A 556 8.67 -25.80 6.55
C ASN A 556 9.49 -25.05 5.48
N GLY A 557 10.55 -25.70 5.01
CA GLY A 557 11.49 -25.09 4.06
C GLY A 557 12.53 -24.16 4.72
N GLN A 558 12.45 -23.98 6.04
CA GLN A 558 13.47 -23.26 6.82
C GLN A 558 14.61 -24.19 7.25
N PRO A 559 15.79 -23.64 7.59
CA PRO A 559 16.88 -24.41 8.21
C PRO A 559 16.44 -25.13 9.46
N ALA A 560 17.11 -26.25 9.81
CA ALA A 560 16.71 -27.11 10.94
C ALA A 560 16.64 -26.35 12.28
N HIS A 561 17.56 -25.42 12.56
CA HIS A 561 17.57 -24.62 13.77
C HIS A 561 16.35 -23.65 13.86
N ILE A 562 15.90 -23.12 12.74
CA ILE A 562 14.68 -22.31 12.68
C ILE A 562 13.44 -23.18 12.92
N LYS A 563 13.40 -24.39 12.35
CA LYS A 563 12.30 -25.32 12.62
C LYS A 563 12.24 -25.69 14.12
N ALA A 564 13.39 -25.99 14.74
CA ALA A 564 13.47 -26.26 16.18
C ALA A 564 12.99 -25.06 17.04
N TYR A 565 13.18 -23.83 16.54
CA TYR A 565 12.63 -22.65 17.19
C TYR A 565 11.09 -22.67 17.24
N PHE A 566 10.42 -23.09 16.16
CA PHE A 566 8.95 -23.20 16.16
C PHE A 566 8.44 -24.19 17.20
N ASP A 567 9.06 -25.36 17.28
CA ASP A 567 8.69 -26.38 18.25
C ASP A 567 8.88 -25.87 19.69
N LYS A 568 9.99 -25.16 19.95
CA LYS A 568 10.29 -24.55 21.23
C LYS A 568 9.35 -23.40 21.57
N PHE A 569 9.00 -22.54 20.59
CA PHE A 569 8.05 -21.45 20.77
C PHE A 569 6.69 -21.97 21.27
N TYR A 570 6.13 -22.96 20.59
CA TYR A 570 4.85 -23.55 20.98
C TYR A 570 4.92 -24.36 22.27
N GLY A 571 6.09 -24.87 22.65
CA GLY A 571 6.30 -25.51 23.95
C GLY A 571 6.42 -24.52 25.10
N ILE A 572 6.84 -23.27 24.83
CA ILE A 572 6.88 -22.19 25.83
C ILE A 572 5.49 -21.52 25.95
N TYR A 573 4.88 -21.20 24.80
CA TYR A 573 3.59 -20.49 24.74
C TYR A 573 2.46 -21.45 24.37
N GLU A 574 2.14 -22.35 25.29
CA GLU A 574 1.12 -23.40 25.10
C GLU A 574 -0.29 -22.81 24.91
N GLY A 575 -0.59 -21.69 25.55
CA GLY A 575 -1.85 -20.97 25.39
C GLY A 575 -2.04 -20.47 23.95
N ILE A 576 -1.00 -19.89 23.33
CA ILE A 576 -1.01 -19.47 21.94
C ILE A 576 -1.23 -20.68 21.02
N HIS A 577 -0.53 -21.81 21.31
CA HIS A 577 -0.70 -23.03 20.53
C HIS A 577 -2.14 -23.56 20.58
N GLY A 578 -2.72 -23.67 21.77
CA GLY A 578 -4.10 -24.10 21.99
C GLY A 578 -5.11 -23.20 21.31
N TRP A 579 -4.91 -21.87 21.40
CA TRP A 579 -5.74 -20.88 20.74
C TRP A 579 -5.68 -21.01 19.22
N HIS A 580 -4.50 -21.20 18.61
CA HIS A 580 -4.34 -21.45 17.20
C HIS A 580 -5.12 -22.68 16.73
N GLN A 581 -5.08 -23.78 17.50
CA GLN A 581 -5.85 -24.98 17.19
C GLN A 581 -7.37 -24.73 17.26
N SER A 582 -7.81 -23.97 18.27
CA SER A 582 -9.21 -23.58 18.44
C SER A 582 -9.70 -22.72 17.27
N LEU A 583 -8.92 -21.71 16.85
CA LEU A 583 -9.24 -20.85 15.70
C LEU A 583 -9.40 -21.68 14.42
N MET A 584 -8.43 -22.55 14.13
CA MET A 584 -8.49 -23.40 12.95
C MET A 584 -9.70 -24.35 12.95
N THR A 585 -9.99 -24.95 14.08
CA THR A 585 -11.13 -25.87 14.23
C THR A 585 -12.46 -25.14 14.15
N GLY A 586 -12.58 -24.00 14.81
CA GLY A 586 -13.77 -23.14 14.76
C GLY A 586 -14.04 -22.64 13.33
N THR A 587 -13.01 -22.17 12.64
CA THR A 587 -13.16 -21.67 11.26
C THR A 587 -13.51 -22.77 10.27
N LEU A 588 -13.01 -23.99 10.44
CA LEU A 588 -13.43 -25.14 9.64
C LEU A 588 -14.94 -25.44 9.79
N LYS A 589 -15.52 -25.15 10.96
CA LYS A 589 -16.95 -25.37 11.23
C LYS A 589 -17.83 -24.22 10.74
N ASN A 590 -17.43 -22.98 11.01
CA ASN A 590 -18.28 -21.80 10.85
C ASN A 590 -17.83 -20.86 9.73
N GLY A 591 -16.60 -21.00 9.23
CA GLY A 591 -16.01 -20.07 8.24
C GLY A 591 -15.64 -18.70 8.79
N THR A 592 -15.92 -18.40 10.07
CA THR A 592 -15.80 -17.07 10.68
C THR A 592 -14.86 -17.03 11.88
N VAL A 593 -14.21 -15.88 12.07
CA VAL A 593 -13.50 -15.51 13.29
C VAL A 593 -13.94 -14.10 13.66
N GLU A 594 -14.08 -13.83 14.95
CA GLU A 594 -14.45 -12.54 15.50
C GLU A 594 -13.41 -12.08 16.52
N THR A 595 -13.14 -10.76 16.56
CA THR A 595 -12.29 -10.13 17.56
C THR A 595 -13.12 -9.59 18.73
N PRO A 596 -12.51 -9.29 19.89
CA PRO A 596 -13.22 -8.65 21.00
C PRO A 596 -13.89 -7.33 20.66
N SER A 597 -13.35 -6.56 19.70
CA SER A 597 -13.95 -5.33 19.19
C SER A 597 -15.24 -5.57 18.39
N GLY A 598 -15.56 -6.83 18.06
CA GLY A 598 -16.69 -7.19 17.23
C GLY A 598 -16.41 -7.23 15.73
N ARG A 599 -15.14 -7.00 15.32
CA ARG A 599 -14.72 -7.14 13.92
C ARG A 599 -14.77 -8.60 13.50
N GLN A 600 -15.34 -8.87 12.33
CA GLN A 600 -15.52 -10.23 11.82
C GLN A 600 -14.68 -10.48 10.56
N TYR A 601 -14.18 -11.71 10.44
CA TYR A 601 -13.53 -12.23 9.25
C TYR A 601 -14.24 -13.49 8.77
N PHE A 602 -14.43 -13.60 7.47
CA PHE A 602 -15.11 -14.75 6.87
C PHE A 602 -14.29 -15.34 5.73
N TRP A 603 -14.09 -16.65 5.75
CA TRP A 603 -13.42 -17.39 4.69
C TRP A 603 -14.37 -18.46 4.14
N PRO A 604 -14.95 -18.24 2.96
CA PRO A 604 -15.73 -19.28 2.30
C PRO A 604 -14.82 -20.46 1.91
N ASN A 605 -15.32 -21.66 2.02
CA ASN A 605 -14.65 -22.89 1.56
C ASN A 605 -13.30 -23.17 2.28
N VAL A 606 -13.24 -22.97 3.59
CA VAL A 606 -12.12 -23.44 4.40
C VAL A 606 -12.21 -24.96 4.55
N GLU A 607 -11.15 -25.67 4.22
CA GLU A 607 -11.08 -27.11 4.24
C GLU A 607 -9.70 -27.63 4.69
N ARG A 608 -9.63 -28.91 5.06
CA ARG A 608 -8.34 -29.58 5.24
C ARG A 608 -7.86 -30.12 3.91
N THR A 609 -6.64 -29.77 3.55
CA THR A 609 -5.95 -30.34 2.39
C THR A 609 -5.65 -31.83 2.60
N LYS A 610 -5.31 -32.54 1.53
CA LYS A 610 -4.87 -33.96 1.59
C LYS A 610 -3.71 -34.20 2.57
N ASN A 611 -2.89 -33.18 2.82
CA ASN A 611 -1.78 -33.24 3.77
C ASN A 611 -2.17 -32.78 5.20
N GLY A 612 -3.47 -32.72 5.51
CA GLY A 612 -4.00 -32.34 6.82
C GLY A 612 -3.94 -30.86 7.19
N ARG A 613 -3.40 -29.98 6.31
CA ARG A 613 -3.32 -28.54 6.55
C ARG A 613 -4.65 -27.85 6.31
N VAL A 614 -4.95 -26.85 7.13
CA VAL A 614 -6.12 -25.99 6.92
C VAL A 614 -5.78 -24.95 5.83
N THR A 615 -6.65 -24.83 4.83
CA THR A 615 -6.54 -23.76 3.84
C THR A 615 -6.69 -22.41 4.52
N ARG A 616 -5.94 -21.38 4.06
CA ARG A 616 -5.95 -20.04 4.68
C ARG A 616 -5.44 -19.96 6.12
N ALA A 617 -4.82 -21.00 6.68
CA ALA A 617 -4.36 -21.04 8.09
C ALA A 617 -3.62 -19.76 8.52
N THR A 618 -2.66 -19.28 7.73
CA THR A 618 -1.93 -18.03 8.05
C THR A 618 -2.85 -16.82 8.19
N GLN A 619 -3.90 -16.69 7.36
CA GLN A 619 -4.86 -15.60 7.49
C GLN A 619 -5.74 -15.76 8.72
N ILE A 620 -6.20 -16.97 8.99
CA ILE A 620 -7.06 -17.30 10.14
C ILE A 620 -6.36 -16.97 11.45
N LEU A 621 -5.05 -17.24 11.54
CA LEU A 621 -4.25 -17.00 12.74
C LEU A 621 -3.79 -15.54 12.87
N ASN A 622 -3.47 -14.89 11.75
CA ASN A 622 -2.92 -13.53 11.73
C ASN A 622 -3.99 -12.43 11.84
N TYR A 623 -5.13 -12.57 11.13
CA TYR A 623 -6.12 -11.49 11.03
C TYR A 623 -6.69 -11.05 12.39
N PRO A 624 -7.04 -11.94 13.34
CA PRO A 624 -7.53 -11.52 14.65
C PRO A 624 -6.49 -10.73 15.45
N VAL A 625 -5.20 -11.13 15.39
CA VAL A 625 -4.12 -10.41 16.08
C VAL A 625 -3.95 -9.03 15.47
N GLN A 626 -3.74 -8.96 14.16
CA GLN A 626 -3.54 -7.66 13.47
C GLN A 626 -4.76 -6.76 13.57
N GLY A 627 -5.95 -7.32 13.47
CA GLY A 627 -7.19 -6.54 13.52
C GLY A 627 -7.46 -5.98 14.90
N PHE A 628 -7.32 -6.78 15.94
CA PHE A 628 -7.53 -6.27 17.30
C PHE A 628 -6.42 -5.31 17.72
N SER A 629 -5.15 -5.56 17.35
CA SER A 629 -4.08 -4.57 17.51
C SER A 629 -4.41 -3.24 16.83
N ALA A 630 -4.90 -3.29 15.58
CA ALA A 630 -5.27 -2.08 14.84
C ALA A 630 -6.44 -1.34 15.52
N ASP A 631 -7.42 -2.06 16.06
CA ASP A 631 -8.55 -1.46 16.77
C ASP A 631 -8.09 -0.78 18.07
N LEU A 632 -7.15 -1.36 18.81
CA LEU A 632 -6.55 -0.74 20.00
C LEU A 632 -5.76 0.54 19.64
N VAL A 633 -4.98 0.53 18.58
CA VAL A 633 -4.28 1.73 18.09
C VAL A 633 -5.26 2.83 17.68
N GLN A 634 -6.34 2.47 16.98
CA GLN A 634 -7.35 3.43 16.56
C GLN A 634 -8.09 4.04 17.77
N LEU A 635 -8.38 3.24 18.80
CA LEU A 635 -8.91 3.77 20.07
C LEU A 635 -7.93 4.74 20.73
N ALA A 636 -6.63 4.42 20.75
CA ALA A 636 -5.61 5.33 21.28
C ALA A 636 -5.58 6.66 20.51
N CYS A 637 -5.67 6.61 19.17
CA CYS A 637 -5.77 7.81 18.32
C CYS A 637 -7.00 8.66 18.66
N ILE A 638 -8.17 8.05 18.84
CA ILE A 638 -9.40 8.74 19.22
C ILE A 638 -9.25 9.38 20.61
N ARG A 639 -8.68 8.67 21.57
CA ARG A 639 -8.41 9.21 22.92
C ARG A 639 -7.45 10.40 22.85
N ALA A 640 -6.33 10.27 22.14
CA ALA A 640 -5.38 11.37 21.95
C ALA A 640 -6.06 12.58 21.33
N PHE A 641 -6.88 12.40 20.30
CA PHE A 641 -7.62 13.46 19.63
C PHE A 641 -8.57 14.20 20.58
N ARG A 642 -9.32 13.47 21.41
CA ARG A 642 -10.21 14.07 22.41
C ARG A 642 -9.44 14.87 23.45
N LEU A 643 -8.34 14.31 23.98
CA LEU A 643 -7.52 14.97 24.99
C LEU A 643 -6.81 16.21 24.43
N PHE A 644 -6.30 16.19 23.18
CA PHE A 644 -5.73 17.36 22.52
C PHE A 644 -6.75 18.49 22.39
N LYS A 645 -7.98 18.18 21.99
CA LYS A 645 -9.06 19.17 21.91
C LYS A 645 -9.45 19.75 23.27
N GLN A 646 -9.58 18.88 24.28
CA GLN A 646 -9.90 19.30 25.65
C GLN A 646 -8.83 20.22 26.25
N ALA A 647 -7.54 19.90 25.98
CA ALA A 647 -6.41 20.69 26.45
C ALA A 647 -6.17 21.97 25.60
N ASN A 648 -6.90 22.13 24.50
CA ASN A 648 -6.74 23.23 23.53
C ASN A 648 -5.29 23.49 23.11
N LEU A 649 -4.57 22.41 22.74
CA LEU A 649 -3.14 22.46 22.41
C LEU A 649 -2.89 23.17 21.07
N ARG A 650 -1.76 23.92 21.01
CA ARG A 650 -1.20 24.43 19.75
C ARG A 650 -0.54 23.33 18.93
N SER A 651 0.07 22.36 19.59
CA SER A 651 0.65 21.14 19.01
C SER A 651 -0.34 20.40 18.14
N LYS A 652 0.15 19.75 17.09
CA LYS A 652 -0.70 19.12 16.05
C LYS A 652 -0.46 17.63 15.96
N LEU A 653 -1.51 16.83 16.08
CA LEU A 653 -1.50 15.44 15.64
C LEU A 653 -1.30 15.44 14.13
N THR A 654 -0.37 14.61 13.61
CA THR A 654 0.04 14.66 12.19
C THR A 654 0.00 13.34 11.47
N LEU A 655 0.45 12.27 12.11
CA LEU A 655 0.50 10.93 11.51
C LEU A 655 0.17 9.85 12.53
N THR A 656 -0.28 8.71 12.01
CA THR A 656 -0.23 7.42 12.71
C THR A 656 0.51 6.42 11.82
N VAL A 657 1.50 5.73 12.36
CA VAL A 657 2.39 4.85 11.60
C VAL A 657 2.45 3.49 12.26
N HIS A 658 1.71 2.53 11.71
CA HIS A 658 1.51 1.19 12.25
C HIS A 658 0.88 1.22 13.65
N ASP A 659 1.68 1.23 14.70
CA ASP A 659 1.33 1.22 16.12
C ASP A 659 1.80 2.49 16.86
N SER A 660 2.19 3.53 16.13
CA SER A 660 2.61 4.81 16.70
C SER A 660 1.67 5.98 16.37
N ILE A 661 1.74 7.02 17.23
CA ILE A 661 1.11 8.33 17.03
C ILE A 661 2.22 9.37 16.95
N CYS A 662 2.20 10.21 15.92
CA CYS A 662 3.17 11.27 15.70
C CYS A 662 2.55 12.65 15.91
N VAL A 663 3.28 13.52 16.62
CA VAL A 663 2.86 14.87 16.97
C VAL A 663 3.93 15.87 16.57
N ASP A 664 3.52 16.91 15.87
CA ASP A 664 4.29 18.13 15.66
C ASP A 664 4.08 19.05 16.88
N THR A 665 5.06 19.10 17.76
CA THR A 665 4.92 19.62 19.13
C THR A 665 5.49 21.02 19.28
N HIS A 666 4.68 21.91 19.84
CA HIS A 666 5.11 23.26 20.24
C HIS A 666 6.11 23.16 21.41
N PRO A 667 7.17 24.01 21.46
CA PRO A 667 8.21 23.93 22.50
C PRO A 667 7.68 23.96 23.94
N ASP A 668 6.65 24.77 24.19
CA ASP A 668 6.08 24.92 25.54
C ASP A 668 5.17 23.77 25.95
N GLU A 669 4.83 22.86 25.05
CA GLU A 669 3.81 21.80 25.27
C GLU A 669 4.40 20.39 25.31
N ILE A 670 5.72 20.24 25.26
CA ILE A 670 6.39 18.91 25.15
C ILE A 670 5.94 17.98 26.28
N GLU A 671 6.01 18.41 27.54
CA GLU A 671 5.65 17.56 28.68
C GLU A 671 4.15 17.25 28.73
N GLN A 672 3.30 18.20 28.32
CA GLN A 672 1.87 17.99 28.24
C GLN A 672 1.51 16.99 27.14
N VAL A 673 2.14 17.09 25.98
CA VAL A 673 1.97 16.14 24.86
C VAL A 673 2.40 14.73 25.28
N LYS A 674 3.54 14.57 25.93
CA LYS A 674 4.02 13.30 26.47
C LYS A 674 3.00 12.68 27.44
N SER A 675 2.51 13.48 28.39
CA SER A 675 1.51 13.05 29.36
C SER A 675 0.22 12.57 28.68
N ILE A 676 -0.29 13.33 27.71
CA ILE A 676 -1.51 12.99 26.98
C ILE A 676 -1.32 11.71 26.14
N LEU A 677 -0.18 11.58 25.45
CA LEU A 677 0.08 10.36 24.67
C LEU A 677 0.19 9.14 25.57
N THR A 678 0.83 9.27 26.73
CA THR A 678 0.90 8.20 27.73
C THR A 678 -0.51 7.80 28.18
N GLU A 679 -1.32 8.75 28.63
CA GLU A 679 -2.69 8.52 29.08
C GLU A 679 -3.56 7.90 27.95
N ALA A 680 -3.48 8.45 26.74
CA ALA A 680 -4.27 7.98 25.62
C ALA A 680 -3.94 6.54 25.23
N MET A 681 -2.66 6.19 25.16
CA MET A 681 -2.21 4.90 24.64
C MET A 681 -2.21 3.80 25.71
N THR A 682 -1.80 4.09 26.95
CA THR A 682 -1.81 3.08 28.02
C THR A 682 -3.21 2.86 28.61
N GLY A 683 -4.08 3.88 28.58
CA GLY A 683 -5.46 3.83 29.09
C GLY A 683 -6.48 3.20 28.12
N VAL A 684 -6.07 2.68 26.98
CA VAL A 684 -6.95 2.06 25.98
C VAL A 684 -7.75 0.88 26.54
N GLY A 685 -7.21 0.20 27.56
CA GLY A 685 -7.90 -0.93 28.19
C GLY A 685 -9.27 -0.57 28.80
N GLU A 686 -9.38 0.60 29.40
CA GLU A 686 -10.65 1.12 29.97
C GLU A 686 -11.66 1.41 28.85
N GLU A 687 -11.23 2.05 27.81
CA GLU A 687 -12.06 2.34 26.63
C GLU A 687 -12.54 1.06 25.92
N ALA A 688 -11.67 0.04 25.85
CA ALA A 688 -12.03 -1.25 25.27
C ALA A 688 -13.07 -1.99 26.14
N GLU A 689 -12.98 -1.89 27.48
CA GLU A 689 -13.97 -2.44 28.38
C GLU A 689 -15.32 -1.74 28.25
N GLU A 690 -15.32 -0.41 28.18
CA GLU A 690 -16.54 0.38 28.02
C GLU A 690 -17.24 0.11 26.66
N ARG A 691 -16.49 0.14 25.54
CA ARG A 691 -17.06 0.05 24.20
C ARG A 691 -17.36 -1.38 23.75
N PHE A 692 -16.47 -2.30 24.10
CA PHE A 692 -16.55 -3.67 23.60
C PHE A 692 -17.06 -4.65 24.66
N GLY A 693 -17.12 -4.24 25.93
CA GLY A 693 -17.37 -5.15 27.06
C GLY A 693 -16.23 -6.15 27.24
N TYR A 694 -15.01 -5.76 26.87
CA TYR A 694 -13.84 -6.63 26.91
C TYR A 694 -12.72 -6.05 27.74
N LYS A 695 -12.44 -6.70 28.87
CA LYS A 695 -11.39 -6.28 29.80
C LYS A 695 -10.04 -6.86 29.36
N LEU A 696 -9.09 -5.97 29.07
CA LEU A 696 -7.69 -6.34 28.81
C LEU A 696 -7.01 -6.80 30.10
N VAL A 697 -6.28 -7.91 30.05
CA VAL A 697 -5.44 -8.39 31.15
C VAL A 697 -3.96 -8.11 30.89
N VAL A 698 -3.56 -8.00 29.64
CA VAL A 698 -2.19 -7.69 29.23
C VAL A 698 -2.00 -6.17 29.27
N PRO A 699 -1.05 -5.63 30.06
CA PRO A 699 -0.76 -4.21 30.07
C PRO A 699 -0.18 -3.77 28.71
N LEU A 700 -0.59 -2.59 28.28
CA LEU A 700 -0.01 -1.94 27.11
C LEU A 700 1.09 -0.98 27.56
N ASP A 701 2.20 -0.99 26.86
CA ASP A 701 3.37 -0.20 27.14
C ASP A 701 3.84 0.55 25.91
N ILE A 702 4.46 1.72 26.10
CA ILE A 702 4.84 2.64 25.02
C ILE A 702 6.28 3.10 25.18
N GLU A 703 6.87 3.46 24.06
CA GLU A 703 8.16 4.16 23.97
C GLU A 703 7.91 5.53 23.34
N ILE A 704 8.31 6.61 24.03
CA ILE A 704 8.17 7.98 23.50
C ILE A 704 9.55 8.47 23.09
N SER A 705 9.67 8.95 21.86
CA SER A 705 10.87 9.57 21.34
C SER A 705 10.58 10.94 20.77
N GLY A 706 11.57 11.84 20.80
CA GLY A 706 11.44 13.18 20.25
C GLY A 706 12.75 13.73 19.69
N GLY A 707 12.62 14.65 18.75
CA GLY A 707 13.79 15.25 18.11
C GLY A 707 13.43 16.37 17.13
N PRO A 708 14.42 16.99 16.48
CA PRO A 708 14.20 18.11 15.56
C PRO A 708 13.46 17.70 14.27
N ASN A 709 13.46 16.41 13.95
CA ASN A 709 12.82 15.84 12.78
C ASN A 709 12.44 14.37 13.03
N TRP A 710 11.72 13.76 12.11
CA TRP A 710 11.22 12.37 12.24
C TRP A 710 12.32 11.29 12.21
N LEU A 711 13.55 11.60 11.80
CA LEU A 711 14.67 10.66 11.78
C LEU A 711 15.53 10.74 13.04
N GLU A 712 15.90 11.96 13.42
CA GLU A 712 16.85 12.27 14.48
C GLU A 712 16.11 12.44 15.81
N GLN A 713 15.66 11.32 16.38
CA GLN A 713 14.91 11.26 17.62
C GLN A 713 15.71 10.58 18.71
N GLN A 714 15.48 10.99 19.94
CA GLN A 714 16.00 10.36 21.15
C GLN A 714 14.81 9.92 22.02
N GLU A 715 14.95 8.76 22.61
CA GLU A 715 13.96 8.22 23.54
C GLU A 715 13.96 9.06 24.82
N TYR A 716 12.78 9.45 25.26
CA TYR A 716 12.60 10.10 26.56
C TYR A 716 12.62 9.02 27.65
N ALA A 717 13.35 9.30 28.74
CA ALA A 717 13.46 8.41 29.90
C ALA A 717 12.14 8.30 30.67
#